data_820325733f247696d95b7fb1b22d43e2
#
_entry.id   820325733f247696d95b7fb1b22d43e2
#
_cell.length_a   1.000
_cell.length_b   1.000
_cell.length_c   1.000
_cell.angle_alpha   90.00
_cell.angle_beta   90.00
_cell.angle_gamma   90.00
#
_symmetry.space_group_name_H-M   'P 1'
#
loop_
_entity.id
_entity.type
_entity.pdbx_description
1 polymer ?
#
loop_
_entity_poly.entity_id
_entity_poly.type
_entity_poly.pdbx_seq_one_letter_code
_entity_poly.pdbx_strand_id
1 'polypeptide(L)'
;MTNDAKPMQIMVYHSWESGNAKNCRYPSVGAGSTPEKLKQLFCYDHTFIRFKNNYRSIDNFEDAAVAVLDNDNDHSDDPGKWISVQDIPRLFPDVPCIVYTSRNHMRQKGNRSPRPRFHVAFLIDPIADPKAYTELMQRIQAAFPFFDEKALDAGRFFFGNPDTQVYVFPGNTTIDQFLNEQAAEEAFAEMERTIPEGSRNSTLSHAAGKILKRWGDTKEAAKKFLEEAEKCSPPLDRAELQQIWNSALKFYRGKVTKQPDYIPPADYNAPAEPKWEPPIPFTQHTLPTFPVYAFPPEIRDYVMAVAETTQTPVDMAATAALAVLALCQQGKYRIRGKDDWIEPLNLFTVIVAEPSERKSAVISHMAGAVHRFEAAYNQQHADAVERSRVEKRMLEKQQRNLEEMVLKGKAQIEDLQDVSMQLANFREVMPMRLYVDDVTTEKLTSVLSENGGTAAILSAEGGIFDMLSGIYTKNVNIDVFLKGHSGDSIRVDRIGRNSESIMNPALTVLLAVQPNVLSCMMSNGTFRGRGLTARFMYCMPQSRVGDRLYRTQPIPDEVSRCYEVTIRNLLDEEKPQTPELIHLSPEADKLLEAFAGEVESKLKNEYSDIPDWAGKLVGAVLRISGLLCRAANAKCADFLDLSESAMVSPEQMTGAIAIGRYFTEHARAAYSLMGADDLVKQSKYTLDAIIKNGLTEFTRRDIMRICRSFKKTEQVQPVLNHLADLGYLALKDTEQPVGKGRPNNPAYLVNPLLYRDAA
;
A
#
# COMPACT_ATOMS: atom_id res chain seq x y z
N MET A 1 -40.69 -5.28 -40.34
CA MET A 1 -41.03 -5.05 -38.92
C MET A 1 -39.72 -4.77 -38.25
N THR A 2 -39.43 -3.51 -37.97
CA THR A 2 -38.20 -3.07 -37.28
C THR A 2 -38.37 -3.43 -35.80
N ASN A 3 -37.59 -4.40 -35.32
CA ASN A 3 -37.50 -4.74 -33.89
C ASN A 3 -36.80 -3.58 -33.18
N ASP A 4 -37.56 -2.75 -32.45
CA ASP A 4 -37.08 -1.77 -31.49
C ASP A 4 -36.61 -2.51 -30.22
N ALA A 5 -35.48 -3.19 -30.33
CA ALA A 5 -34.79 -3.71 -29.11
C ALA A 5 -34.31 -2.48 -28.32
N LYS A 6 -34.75 -2.36 -27.07
CA LYS A 6 -34.25 -1.33 -26.14
C LYS A 6 -32.74 -1.38 -26.09
N PRO A 7 -32.03 -0.23 -26.22
CA PRO A 7 -30.58 -0.23 -26.14
C PRO A 7 -30.15 -0.80 -24.79
N MET A 8 -29.35 -1.88 -24.82
CA MET A 8 -28.80 -2.53 -23.63
C MET A 8 -27.79 -1.60 -22.98
N GLN A 9 -28.14 -1.02 -21.85
CA GLN A 9 -27.26 -0.14 -21.08
C GLN A 9 -26.92 -0.80 -19.75
N ILE A 10 -25.61 -0.95 -19.46
CA ILE A 10 -25.14 -1.48 -18.19
C ILE A 10 -24.37 -0.43 -17.41
N MET A 11 -24.44 -0.52 -16.08
CA MET A 11 -23.65 0.27 -15.17
C MET A 11 -22.38 -0.48 -14.80
N VAL A 12 -21.24 0.20 -14.88
CA VAL A 12 -19.93 -0.34 -14.56
C VAL A 12 -19.31 0.54 -13.48
N TYR A 13 -18.98 -0.05 -12.34
CA TYR A 13 -18.27 0.61 -11.25
C TYR A 13 -16.79 0.31 -11.41
N HIS A 14 -15.95 1.33 -11.55
CA HIS A 14 -14.54 1.11 -11.84
C HIS A 14 -13.62 1.96 -10.96
N SER A 15 -12.41 1.45 -10.78
CA SER A 15 -11.29 2.21 -10.24
C SER A 15 -10.58 2.96 -11.37
N TRP A 16 -9.54 3.74 -11.02
CA TRP A 16 -8.62 4.31 -12.01
C TRP A 16 -7.34 3.47 -12.14
N GLU A 17 -7.34 2.27 -11.57
CA GLU A 17 -6.23 1.32 -11.59
C GLU A 17 -6.56 0.13 -12.48
N SER A 18 -5.54 -0.59 -12.94
CA SER A 18 -5.68 -1.83 -13.68
C SER A 18 -4.73 -2.88 -13.14
N GLY A 19 -5.29 -4.05 -12.75
CA GLY A 19 -4.52 -5.20 -12.30
C GLY A 19 -4.18 -5.25 -10.81
N ASN A 20 -4.89 -4.49 -9.98
CA ASN A 20 -4.70 -4.50 -8.52
C ASN A 20 -5.67 -5.48 -7.84
N ALA A 21 -5.20 -6.69 -7.51
CA ALA A 21 -6.00 -7.72 -6.83
C ALA A 21 -6.50 -7.31 -5.44
N LYS A 22 -5.85 -6.34 -4.80
CA LYS A 22 -6.22 -5.83 -3.47
C LYS A 22 -7.11 -4.59 -3.53
N ASN A 23 -7.45 -4.11 -4.73
CA ASN A 23 -8.32 -2.95 -4.87
C ASN A 23 -9.73 -3.30 -4.39
N CYS A 24 -10.19 -2.57 -3.39
CA CYS A 24 -11.54 -2.68 -2.84
C CYS A 24 -12.39 -1.42 -3.11
N ARG A 25 -11.85 -0.40 -3.80
CA ARG A 25 -12.55 0.87 -4.06
C ARG A 25 -12.84 1.06 -5.54
N TYR A 26 -14.12 1.25 -5.85
CA TYR A 26 -14.63 1.49 -7.20
C TYR A 26 -15.44 2.79 -7.24
N PRO A 27 -14.77 3.97 -7.09
CA PRO A 27 -15.45 5.25 -6.87
C PRO A 27 -16.10 5.84 -8.11
N SER A 28 -15.74 5.35 -9.29
CA SER A 28 -16.22 5.89 -10.55
C SER A 28 -17.30 5.01 -11.14
N VAL A 29 -18.33 5.64 -11.70
CA VAL A 29 -19.46 4.97 -12.32
C VAL A 29 -19.55 5.40 -13.78
N GLY A 30 -19.60 4.41 -14.68
CA GLY A 30 -19.83 4.64 -16.11
C GLY A 30 -21.00 3.81 -16.62
N ALA A 31 -21.80 4.41 -17.51
CA ALA A 31 -22.83 3.69 -18.23
C ALA A 31 -22.38 3.42 -19.66
N GLY A 32 -22.46 2.18 -20.13
CA GLY A 32 -22.07 1.77 -21.47
C GLY A 32 -23.16 0.98 -22.19
N SER A 33 -23.33 1.26 -23.48
CA SER A 33 -24.28 0.56 -24.37
C SER A 33 -23.65 0.15 -25.69
N THR A 34 -22.47 0.67 -26.02
CA THR A 34 -21.74 0.34 -27.27
C THR A 34 -20.39 -0.31 -26.93
N PRO A 35 -19.86 -1.17 -27.83
CA PRO A 35 -18.57 -1.83 -27.62
C PRO A 35 -17.44 -0.84 -27.31
N GLU A 36 -17.38 0.32 -27.99
CA GLU A 36 -16.34 1.32 -27.81
C GLU A 36 -16.39 1.96 -26.43
N LYS A 37 -17.58 2.29 -25.95
CA LYS A 37 -17.77 2.90 -24.64
C LYS A 37 -17.49 1.91 -23.51
N LEU A 38 -17.94 0.67 -23.68
CA LEU A 38 -17.67 -0.42 -22.73
C LEU A 38 -16.17 -0.75 -22.70
N LYS A 39 -15.48 -0.77 -23.84
CA LYS A 39 -14.05 -0.98 -23.90
C LYS A 39 -13.28 0.05 -23.05
N GLN A 40 -13.67 1.32 -23.08
CA GLN A 40 -13.06 2.37 -22.27
C GLN A 40 -13.22 2.10 -20.76
N LEU A 41 -14.39 1.62 -20.35
CA LEU A 41 -14.68 1.30 -18.94
C LEU A 41 -13.91 0.05 -18.46
N PHE A 42 -13.77 -0.95 -19.33
CA PHE A 42 -13.08 -2.20 -19.04
C PHE A 42 -11.56 -2.11 -19.09
N CYS A 43 -10.99 -0.95 -19.44
CA CYS A 43 -9.57 -0.69 -19.29
C CYS A 43 -9.12 -0.68 -17.80
N TYR A 44 -10.03 -0.37 -16.89
CA TYR A 44 -9.79 -0.30 -15.45
C TYR A 44 -10.36 -1.51 -14.71
N ASP A 45 -9.82 -1.79 -13.52
CA ASP A 45 -10.42 -2.78 -12.62
C ASP A 45 -11.84 -2.36 -12.28
N HIS A 46 -12.80 -3.27 -12.45
CA HIS A 46 -14.20 -2.93 -12.41
C HIS A 46 -15.05 -4.03 -11.79
N THR A 47 -16.26 -3.65 -11.40
CA THR A 47 -17.32 -4.54 -10.94
C THR A 47 -18.68 -4.08 -11.51
N PHE A 48 -19.65 -4.97 -11.54
CA PHE A 48 -21.02 -4.68 -11.93
C PHE A 48 -21.97 -4.63 -10.74
N ILE A 49 -21.40 -4.80 -9.53
CA ILE A 49 -22.11 -4.79 -8.27
C ILE A 49 -21.94 -3.40 -7.65
N ARG A 50 -23.06 -2.83 -7.20
CA ARG A 50 -23.03 -1.59 -6.41
C ARG A 50 -22.74 -1.93 -4.96
N PHE A 51 -21.72 -1.28 -4.41
CA PHE A 51 -21.32 -1.43 -3.01
C PHE A 51 -21.53 -0.14 -2.24
N LYS A 52 -21.97 -0.24 -0.99
CA LYS A 52 -22.04 0.89 -0.05
C LYS A 52 -20.67 1.56 0.04
N ASN A 53 -20.69 2.90 -0.05
CA ASN A 53 -19.46 3.73 -0.01
C ASN A 53 -18.42 3.38 -1.09
N ASN A 54 -18.86 2.76 -2.18
CA ASN A 54 -17.99 2.28 -3.27
C ASN A 54 -16.88 1.32 -2.80
N TYR A 55 -17.08 0.64 -1.68
CA TYR A 55 -16.12 -0.28 -1.09
C TYR A 55 -16.58 -1.74 -1.24
N ARG A 56 -15.81 -2.52 -1.99
CA ARG A 56 -16.09 -3.91 -2.33
C ARG A 56 -15.94 -4.82 -1.11
N SER A 57 -17.05 -5.30 -0.62
CA SER A 57 -17.16 -6.34 0.41
C SER A 57 -18.57 -6.94 0.30
N ILE A 58 -18.75 -8.20 0.62
CA ILE A 58 -20.06 -8.86 0.61
C ILE A 58 -21.02 -8.13 1.55
N ASP A 59 -20.54 -7.66 2.69
CA ASP A 59 -21.36 -6.93 3.67
C ASP A 59 -21.80 -5.54 3.16
N ASN A 60 -21.10 -5.00 2.18
CA ASN A 60 -21.41 -3.72 1.54
C ASN A 60 -22.22 -3.87 0.25
N PHE A 61 -22.65 -5.05 -0.10
CA PHE A 61 -23.49 -5.28 -1.27
C PHE A 61 -24.79 -4.46 -1.17
N GLU A 62 -25.07 -3.67 -2.19
CA GLU A 62 -26.33 -2.92 -2.30
C GLU A 62 -27.28 -3.56 -3.30
N ASP A 63 -26.84 -3.64 -4.55
CA ASP A 63 -27.56 -4.32 -5.61
C ASP A 63 -26.64 -4.70 -6.78
N ALA A 64 -27.14 -5.61 -7.62
CA ALA A 64 -26.55 -5.96 -8.90
C ALA A 64 -27.65 -6.14 -9.94
N ALA A 65 -27.48 -5.52 -11.11
CA ALA A 65 -28.37 -5.67 -12.27
C ALA A 65 -27.68 -6.45 -13.42
N VAL A 66 -26.50 -7.00 -13.17
CA VAL A 66 -25.71 -7.77 -14.14
C VAL A 66 -25.09 -8.97 -13.42
N ALA A 67 -25.25 -10.17 -13.98
CA ALA A 67 -24.57 -11.38 -13.55
C ALA A 67 -23.40 -11.64 -14.50
N VAL A 68 -22.18 -11.76 -13.97
CA VAL A 68 -20.99 -11.95 -14.80
C VAL A 68 -20.26 -13.21 -14.44
N LEU A 69 -20.08 -14.10 -15.41
CA LEU A 69 -19.39 -15.36 -15.26
C LEU A 69 -18.11 -15.40 -16.08
N ASP A 70 -17.10 -16.07 -15.54
CA ASP A 70 -15.82 -16.28 -16.19
C ASP A 70 -15.84 -17.56 -17.02
N ASN A 71 -15.37 -17.47 -18.27
CA ASN A 71 -15.05 -18.64 -19.07
C ASN A 71 -13.54 -18.69 -19.33
N ASP A 72 -12.83 -19.47 -18.55
CA ASP A 72 -11.40 -19.71 -18.74
C ASP A 72 -11.10 -20.93 -19.63
N ASN A 73 -12.13 -21.66 -20.07
CA ASN A 73 -12.02 -22.95 -20.79
C ASN A 73 -11.15 -23.97 -20.05
N ASP A 74 -11.19 -23.93 -18.72
CA ASP A 74 -10.38 -24.77 -17.86
C ASP A 74 -11.02 -26.18 -17.63
N HIS A 75 -12.23 -26.37 -18.10
CA HIS A 75 -12.98 -27.63 -18.05
C HIS A 75 -12.40 -28.72 -18.97
N SER A 76 -11.64 -28.36 -20.01
CA SER A 76 -11.00 -29.31 -20.92
C SER A 76 -9.68 -28.79 -21.48
N ASP A 77 -8.70 -29.67 -21.65
CA ASP A 77 -7.47 -29.39 -22.36
C ASP A 77 -7.60 -29.66 -23.87
N ASP A 78 -8.72 -30.24 -24.31
CA ASP A 78 -9.04 -30.45 -25.72
C ASP A 78 -9.60 -29.15 -26.34
N PRO A 79 -8.87 -28.53 -27.30
CA PRO A 79 -9.34 -27.32 -27.96
C PRO A 79 -10.68 -27.46 -28.70
N GLY A 80 -11.08 -28.67 -29.08
CA GLY A 80 -12.37 -28.94 -29.70
C GLY A 80 -13.55 -28.73 -28.75
N LYS A 81 -13.29 -28.75 -27.45
CA LYS A 81 -14.31 -28.57 -26.40
C LYS A 81 -14.33 -27.15 -25.83
N TRP A 82 -13.45 -26.26 -26.31
CA TRP A 82 -13.43 -24.88 -25.83
C TRP A 82 -14.58 -24.07 -26.38
N ILE A 83 -15.19 -23.30 -25.51
CA ILE A 83 -16.23 -22.34 -25.87
C ILE A 83 -15.54 -21.08 -26.39
N SER A 84 -15.96 -20.60 -27.54
CA SER A 84 -15.52 -19.33 -28.14
C SER A 84 -16.58 -18.25 -27.95
N VAL A 85 -16.21 -16.98 -28.15
CA VAL A 85 -17.17 -15.85 -28.09
C VAL A 85 -18.32 -16.04 -29.08
N GLN A 86 -18.07 -16.66 -30.24
CA GLN A 86 -19.08 -16.91 -31.27
C GLN A 86 -20.08 -18.00 -30.89
N ASP A 87 -19.77 -18.81 -29.88
CA ASP A 87 -20.67 -19.86 -29.41
C ASP A 87 -21.72 -19.30 -28.44
N ILE A 88 -21.45 -18.17 -27.79
CA ILE A 88 -22.32 -17.58 -26.76
C ILE A 88 -23.74 -17.29 -27.29
N PRO A 89 -23.96 -16.62 -28.43
CA PRO A 89 -25.34 -16.39 -28.91
C PRO A 89 -26.09 -17.66 -29.33
N ARG A 90 -25.39 -18.78 -29.52
CA ARG A 90 -26.03 -20.09 -29.77
C ARG A 90 -26.41 -20.80 -28.48
N LEU A 91 -25.56 -20.64 -27.45
CA LEU A 91 -25.82 -21.23 -26.13
C LEU A 91 -26.92 -20.46 -25.38
N PHE A 92 -27.03 -19.16 -25.65
CA PHE A 92 -27.98 -18.26 -25.02
C PHE A 92 -28.83 -17.53 -26.07
N PRO A 93 -29.69 -18.24 -26.80
CA PRO A 93 -30.54 -17.64 -27.83
C PRO A 93 -31.51 -16.64 -27.21
N ASP A 94 -31.62 -15.44 -27.77
CA ASP A 94 -32.46 -14.32 -27.34
C ASP A 94 -32.20 -13.81 -25.89
N VAL A 95 -31.03 -14.18 -25.28
CA VAL A 95 -30.60 -13.66 -23.98
C VAL A 95 -29.63 -12.50 -24.19
N PRO A 96 -29.97 -11.28 -23.74
CA PRO A 96 -29.09 -10.13 -23.92
C PRO A 96 -27.85 -10.28 -23.05
N CYS A 97 -26.68 -10.25 -23.67
CA CYS A 97 -25.43 -10.35 -22.96
C CYS A 97 -24.28 -9.55 -23.60
N ILE A 98 -23.31 -9.19 -22.79
CA ILE A 98 -22.06 -8.58 -23.20
C ILE A 98 -20.94 -9.56 -22.94
N VAL A 99 -20.14 -9.83 -23.97
CA VAL A 99 -18.95 -10.67 -23.86
C VAL A 99 -17.73 -9.81 -24.04
N TYR A 100 -16.77 -9.92 -23.14
CA TYR A 100 -15.51 -9.19 -23.26
C TYR A 100 -14.32 -10.06 -22.89
N THR A 101 -13.23 -9.93 -23.68
CA THR A 101 -12.07 -10.79 -23.49
C THR A 101 -11.32 -10.45 -22.24
N SER A 102 -10.95 -11.50 -21.49
CA SER A 102 -10.18 -11.35 -20.26
C SER A 102 -8.72 -10.97 -20.59
N ARG A 103 -7.98 -10.54 -19.60
CA ARG A 103 -6.54 -10.23 -19.65
C ARG A 103 -5.69 -11.38 -20.19
N ASN A 104 -6.13 -12.63 -19.93
CA ASN A 104 -5.43 -13.84 -20.34
C ASN A 104 -6.02 -14.49 -21.60
N HIS A 105 -6.84 -13.75 -22.36
CA HIS A 105 -7.42 -14.25 -23.61
C HIS A 105 -6.33 -14.60 -24.61
N MET A 106 -6.35 -15.85 -25.13
CA MET A 106 -5.35 -16.40 -26.05
C MET A 106 -3.90 -16.29 -25.54
N ARG A 107 -3.72 -16.22 -24.22
CA ARG A 107 -2.43 -16.20 -23.55
C ARG A 107 -2.27 -17.44 -22.66
N GLN A 108 -1.04 -17.86 -22.44
CA GLN A 108 -0.75 -18.94 -21.50
C GLN A 108 -1.05 -18.49 -20.07
N LYS A 109 -1.73 -19.31 -19.28
CA LYS A 109 -2.03 -19.06 -17.87
C LYS A 109 -1.56 -20.24 -17.03
N GLY A 110 -0.47 -20.06 -16.29
CA GLY A 110 0.15 -21.15 -15.55
C GLY A 110 0.57 -22.32 -16.47
N ASN A 111 0.12 -23.53 -16.18
CA ASN A 111 0.41 -24.74 -16.98
C ASN A 111 -0.58 -24.95 -18.15
N ARG A 112 -1.50 -24.02 -18.40
CA ARG A 112 -2.54 -24.17 -19.41
C ARG A 112 -2.21 -23.42 -20.69
N SER A 113 -2.41 -24.09 -21.83
CA SER A 113 -2.17 -23.54 -23.15
C SER A 113 -2.98 -22.26 -23.40
N PRO A 114 -2.54 -21.40 -24.35
CA PRO A 114 -3.34 -20.28 -24.85
C PRO A 114 -4.71 -20.78 -25.31
N ARG A 115 -5.76 -20.17 -24.76
CA ARG A 115 -7.15 -20.56 -25.06
C ARG A 115 -8.07 -19.35 -24.95
N PRO A 116 -9.27 -19.40 -25.55
CA PRO A 116 -10.25 -18.33 -25.38
C PRO A 116 -10.60 -18.16 -23.90
N ARG A 117 -10.41 -16.95 -23.37
CA ARG A 117 -10.82 -16.58 -22.01
C ARG A 117 -11.56 -15.26 -22.07
N PHE A 118 -12.76 -15.25 -21.53
CA PHE A 118 -13.64 -14.09 -21.60
C PHE A 118 -14.66 -14.13 -20.47
N HIS A 119 -15.27 -13.00 -20.21
CA HIS A 119 -16.34 -12.83 -19.27
C HIS A 119 -17.65 -12.68 -20.04
N VAL A 120 -18.73 -13.23 -19.51
CA VAL A 120 -20.07 -13.09 -20.05
C VAL A 120 -20.94 -12.38 -19.01
N ALA A 121 -21.39 -11.19 -19.35
CA ALA A 121 -22.23 -10.35 -18.51
C ALA A 121 -23.69 -10.42 -19.00
N PHE A 122 -24.55 -11.06 -18.22
CA PHE A 122 -25.97 -11.19 -18.45
C PHE A 122 -26.73 -10.08 -17.73
N LEU A 123 -27.72 -9.48 -18.39
CA LEU A 123 -28.66 -8.60 -17.72
C LEU A 123 -29.63 -9.44 -16.86
N ILE A 124 -29.82 -8.98 -15.64
CA ILE A 124 -30.73 -9.57 -14.66
C ILE A 124 -31.66 -8.51 -14.08
N ASP A 125 -32.76 -8.91 -13.51
CA ASP A 125 -33.53 -8.03 -12.66
C ASP A 125 -32.68 -7.63 -11.42
N PRO A 126 -32.74 -6.38 -10.95
CA PRO A 126 -31.89 -5.93 -9.86
C PRO A 126 -32.09 -6.77 -8.59
N ILE A 127 -31.02 -7.36 -8.10
CA ILE A 127 -31.00 -8.20 -6.87
C ILE A 127 -30.31 -7.39 -5.77
N ALA A 128 -30.99 -7.19 -4.63
CA ALA A 128 -30.47 -6.47 -3.47
C ALA A 128 -29.95 -7.39 -2.34
N ASP A 129 -30.12 -8.70 -2.46
CA ASP A 129 -29.62 -9.68 -1.50
C ASP A 129 -28.38 -10.41 -2.05
N PRO A 130 -27.21 -10.33 -1.37
CA PRO A 130 -26.00 -11.01 -1.82
C PRO A 130 -26.10 -12.52 -1.87
N LYS A 131 -26.98 -13.14 -1.06
CA LYS A 131 -27.20 -14.60 -1.11
C LYS A 131 -28.00 -14.98 -2.35
N ALA A 132 -29.07 -14.27 -2.64
CA ALA A 132 -29.87 -14.49 -3.85
C ALA A 132 -29.03 -14.28 -5.12
N TYR A 133 -28.14 -13.28 -5.13
CA TYR A 133 -27.22 -13.09 -6.23
C TYR A 133 -26.26 -14.28 -6.39
N THR A 134 -25.65 -14.75 -5.31
CA THR A 134 -24.76 -15.91 -5.34
C THR A 134 -25.49 -17.19 -5.78
N GLU A 135 -26.71 -17.40 -5.33
CA GLU A 135 -27.55 -18.52 -5.75
C GLU A 135 -27.86 -18.48 -7.25
N LEU A 136 -28.15 -17.30 -7.81
CA LEU A 136 -28.34 -17.15 -9.26
C LEU A 136 -27.06 -17.51 -10.02
N MET A 137 -25.90 -16.99 -9.58
CA MET A 137 -24.61 -17.29 -10.20
C MET A 137 -24.32 -18.79 -10.18
N GLN A 138 -24.62 -19.49 -9.07
CA GLN A 138 -24.47 -20.93 -8.95
C GLN A 138 -25.44 -21.70 -9.86
N ARG A 139 -26.68 -21.23 -10.02
CA ARG A 139 -27.67 -21.85 -10.94
C ARG A 139 -27.20 -21.72 -12.39
N ILE A 140 -26.69 -20.57 -12.81
CA ILE A 140 -26.16 -20.39 -14.18
C ILE A 140 -24.97 -21.32 -14.38
N GLN A 141 -24.03 -21.39 -13.43
CA GLN A 141 -22.86 -22.25 -13.52
C GLN A 141 -23.22 -23.74 -13.54
N ALA A 142 -24.20 -24.18 -12.73
CA ALA A 142 -24.67 -25.56 -12.71
C ALA A 142 -25.32 -25.97 -14.05
N ALA A 143 -26.08 -25.07 -14.68
CA ALA A 143 -26.68 -25.30 -16.01
C ALA A 143 -25.59 -25.27 -17.12
N PHE A 144 -24.53 -24.49 -16.95
CA PHE A 144 -23.45 -24.32 -17.94
C PHE A 144 -22.07 -24.55 -17.28
N PRO A 145 -21.66 -25.83 -17.11
CA PRO A 145 -20.43 -26.20 -16.36
C PRO A 145 -19.10 -25.73 -16.99
N PHE A 146 -19.11 -25.09 -18.15
CA PHE A 146 -17.92 -24.48 -18.74
C PHE A 146 -17.54 -23.14 -18.10
N PHE A 147 -18.43 -22.53 -17.31
CA PHE A 147 -18.09 -21.38 -16.48
C PHE A 147 -17.28 -21.79 -15.24
N ASP A 148 -16.42 -20.89 -14.76
CA ASP A 148 -15.55 -21.14 -13.61
C ASP A 148 -16.37 -21.26 -12.29
N GLU A 149 -16.19 -22.38 -11.58
CA GLU A 149 -16.85 -22.68 -10.30
C GLU A 149 -16.40 -21.76 -9.16
N LYS A 150 -15.21 -21.16 -9.25
CA LYS A 150 -14.55 -20.43 -8.14
C LYS A 150 -14.90 -18.94 -8.07
N ALA A 151 -15.69 -18.44 -8.98
CA ALA A 151 -15.86 -17.01 -9.21
C ALA A 151 -17.32 -16.56 -9.13
N LEU A 152 -18.09 -17.10 -8.17
CA LEU A 152 -19.54 -16.96 -8.11
C LEU A 152 -20.05 -16.11 -6.94
N ASP A 153 -19.14 -15.47 -6.18
CA ASP A 153 -19.50 -14.72 -4.98
C ASP A 153 -19.97 -13.28 -5.27
N ALA A 154 -20.75 -12.72 -4.35
CA ALA A 154 -21.29 -11.36 -4.42
C ALA A 154 -20.24 -10.24 -4.14
N GLY A 155 -18.99 -10.60 -3.97
CA GLY A 155 -17.85 -9.67 -3.83
C GLY A 155 -16.96 -9.59 -5.05
N ARG A 156 -17.41 -10.07 -6.21
CA ARG A 156 -16.60 -10.22 -7.42
C ARG A 156 -16.21 -8.90 -8.07
N PHE A 157 -14.98 -8.84 -8.58
CA PHE A 157 -14.48 -7.80 -9.47
C PHE A 157 -13.69 -8.40 -10.64
N PHE A 158 -13.41 -7.60 -11.64
CA PHE A 158 -12.71 -8.01 -12.85
C PHE A 158 -11.53 -7.07 -13.10
N PHE A 159 -10.41 -7.66 -13.49
CA PHE A 159 -9.23 -6.89 -13.83
C PHE A 159 -9.40 -6.13 -15.14
N GLY A 160 -8.93 -4.89 -15.15
CA GLY A 160 -8.91 -4.06 -16.34
C GLY A 160 -8.02 -4.67 -17.44
N ASN A 161 -8.48 -4.55 -18.70
CA ASN A 161 -7.76 -5.00 -19.87
C ASN A 161 -7.87 -3.95 -20.98
N PRO A 162 -6.83 -3.14 -21.26
CA PRO A 162 -6.84 -2.13 -22.35
C PRO A 162 -7.06 -2.74 -23.76
N ASP A 163 -6.63 -4.00 -23.92
CA ASP A 163 -6.73 -4.72 -25.20
C ASP A 163 -8.02 -5.53 -25.33
N THR A 164 -8.97 -5.36 -24.42
CA THR A 164 -10.21 -6.14 -24.43
C THR A 164 -10.98 -5.94 -25.72
N GLN A 165 -11.52 -7.03 -26.26
CA GLN A 165 -12.51 -7.01 -27.34
C GLN A 165 -13.88 -7.19 -26.70
N VAL A 166 -14.82 -6.34 -27.08
CA VAL A 166 -16.19 -6.31 -26.53
C VAL A 166 -17.19 -6.65 -27.59
N TYR A 167 -18.08 -7.56 -27.27
CA TYR A 167 -19.17 -8.02 -28.15
C TYR A 167 -20.49 -7.83 -27.40
N VAL A 168 -21.48 -7.27 -28.07
CA VAL A 168 -22.83 -7.02 -27.53
C VAL A 168 -23.81 -7.87 -28.31
N PHE A 169 -24.50 -8.78 -27.62
CA PHE A 169 -25.52 -9.64 -28.18
C PHE A 169 -26.90 -9.19 -27.66
N PRO A 170 -27.79 -8.70 -28.55
CA PRO A 170 -29.12 -8.28 -28.16
C PRO A 170 -30.02 -9.48 -27.89
N GLY A 171 -31.04 -9.29 -27.05
CA GLY A 171 -32.04 -10.29 -26.74
C GLY A 171 -33.18 -9.69 -25.93
N ASN A 172 -34.25 -10.48 -25.69
CA ASN A 172 -35.45 -10.03 -25.00
C ASN A 172 -35.79 -10.88 -23.76
N THR A 173 -35.06 -11.99 -23.55
CA THR A 173 -35.31 -12.95 -22.46
C THR A 173 -34.20 -12.82 -21.41
N THR A 174 -34.57 -12.56 -20.14
CA THR A 174 -33.54 -12.53 -19.08
C THR A 174 -32.93 -13.90 -18.86
N ILE A 175 -31.71 -13.98 -18.32
CA ILE A 175 -31.05 -15.26 -18.05
C ILE A 175 -31.88 -16.12 -17.07
N ASP A 176 -32.59 -15.51 -16.12
CA ASP A 176 -33.49 -16.20 -15.19
C ASP A 176 -34.65 -16.86 -15.91
N GLN A 177 -35.30 -16.14 -16.83
CA GLN A 177 -36.38 -16.68 -17.64
C GLN A 177 -35.89 -17.85 -18.50
N PHE A 178 -34.73 -17.67 -19.13
CA PHE A 178 -34.10 -18.70 -19.96
C PHE A 178 -33.79 -19.97 -19.17
N LEU A 179 -33.29 -19.85 -17.93
CA LEU A 179 -33.03 -20.99 -17.05
C LEU A 179 -34.31 -21.72 -16.62
N ASN A 180 -35.41 -20.99 -16.47
CA ASN A 180 -36.68 -21.57 -16.03
C ASN A 180 -37.45 -22.29 -17.15
N GLU A 181 -37.15 -21.98 -18.42
CA GLU A 181 -37.85 -22.53 -19.61
C GLU A 181 -37.30 -23.87 -20.12
N GLN A 182 -36.44 -24.57 -19.36
CA GLN A 182 -35.78 -25.83 -19.79
C GLN A 182 -34.89 -25.68 -21.06
N ALA A 183 -34.82 -24.51 -21.66
CA ALA A 183 -34.06 -24.26 -22.88
C ALA A 183 -32.54 -24.43 -22.70
N ALA A 184 -32.02 -24.27 -21.46
CA ALA A 184 -30.61 -24.41 -21.15
C ALA A 184 -30.10 -25.87 -21.29
N GLU A 185 -30.90 -26.85 -20.83
CA GLU A 185 -30.56 -28.27 -20.95
C GLU A 185 -30.61 -28.75 -22.41
N GLU A 186 -31.53 -28.24 -23.19
CA GLU A 186 -31.65 -28.58 -24.62
C GLU A 186 -30.51 -27.98 -25.44
N ALA A 187 -30.15 -26.72 -25.18
CA ALA A 187 -29.06 -26.05 -25.92
C ALA A 187 -27.68 -26.69 -25.66
N PHE A 188 -27.43 -27.11 -24.41
CA PHE A 188 -26.16 -27.79 -24.08
C PHE A 188 -26.10 -29.22 -24.63
N ALA A 189 -27.24 -29.94 -24.59
CA ALA A 189 -27.36 -31.27 -25.13
C ALA A 189 -27.25 -31.30 -26.67
N GLU A 190 -27.62 -30.22 -27.38
CA GLU A 190 -27.52 -30.11 -28.83
C GLU A 190 -26.06 -29.95 -29.32
N MET A 191 -25.19 -29.38 -28.50
CA MET A 191 -23.73 -29.27 -28.78
C MET A 191 -22.96 -30.59 -28.66
N GLU A 192 -23.45 -31.55 -27.87
CA GLU A 192 -22.86 -32.89 -27.75
C GLU A 192 -23.49 -33.93 -28.74
N ARG A 193 -24.54 -33.54 -29.45
CA ARG A 193 -25.28 -34.45 -30.33
C ARG A 193 -24.70 -34.64 -31.74
N THR A 194 -24.97 -35.83 -32.29
CA THR A 194 -24.82 -36.27 -33.68
C THR A 194 -25.26 -35.20 -34.70
N ILE A 195 -24.45 -34.99 -35.74
CA ILE A 195 -24.75 -34.08 -36.82
C ILE A 195 -25.91 -34.62 -37.69
N PRO A 196 -27.10 -33.98 -37.70
CA PRO A 196 -28.30 -34.53 -38.36
C PRO A 196 -28.27 -34.37 -39.86
N GLU A 197 -29.09 -35.19 -40.56
CA GLU A 197 -29.33 -35.13 -41.97
C GLU A 197 -29.82 -33.71 -42.39
N GLY A 198 -29.21 -33.08 -43.36
CA GLY A 198 -29.51 -31.71 -43.82
C GLY A 198 -28.49 -30.66 -43.41
N SER A 199 -27.76 -30.86 -42.31
CA SER A 199 -26.63 -29.96 -41.91
C SER A 199 -25.24 -30.59 -42.03
N ARG A 200 -25.16 -31.89 -42.35
CA ARG A 200 -23.91 -32.67 -42.39
C ARG A 200 -22.82 -32.05 -43.25
N ASN A 201 -23.16 -31.71 -44.51
CA ASN A 201 -22.22 -31.17 -45.48
C ASN A 201 -21.68 -29.78 -45.11
N SER A 202 -22.53 -28.89 -44.58
CA SER A 202 -22.11 -27.56 -44.14
C SER A 202 -21.26 -27.61 -42.87
N THR A 203 -21.66 -28.47 -41.89
CA THR A 203 -20.94 -28.63 -40.63
C THR A 203 -19.56 -29.28 -40.84
N LEU A 204 -19.49 -30.37 -41.64
CA LEU A 204 -18.22 -31.01 -41.97
C LEU A 204 -17.31 -30.14 -42.84
N SER A 205 -17.87 -29.34 -43.78
CA SER A 205 -17.07 -28.38 -44.55
C SER A 205 -16.43 -27.32 -43.63
N HIS A 206 -17.17 -26.84 -42.62
CA HIS A 206 -16.65 -25.88 -41.68
C HIS A 206 -15.60 -26.53 -40.72
N ALA A 207 -15.84 -27.74 -40.24
CA ALA A 207 -14.89 -28.51 -39.47
C ALA A 207 -13.59 -28.79 -40.27
N ALA A 208 -13.68 -29.22 -41.49
CA ALA A 208 -12.54 -29.43 -42.38
C ALA A 208 -11.71 -28.16 -42.55
N GLY A 209 -12.34 -26.98 -42.71
CA GLY A 209 -11.65 -25.70 -42.79
C GLY A 209 -10.90 -25.34 -41.54
N LYS A 210 -11.46 -25.58 -40.35
CA LYS A 210 -10.80 -25.38 -39.05
C LYS A 210 -9.63 -26.34 -38.84
N ILE A 211 -9.82 -27.62 -39.18
CA ILE A 211 -8.78 -28.66 -39.07
C ILE A 211 -7.60 -28.33 -39.99
N LEU A 212 -7.85 -27.95 -41.25
CA LEU A 212 -6.79 -27.59 -42.19
C LEU A 212 -6.02 -26.32 -41.80
N LYS A 213 -6.68 -25.33 -41.24
CA LYS A 213 -5.99 -24.14 -40.69
C LYS A 213 -4.99 -24.48 -39.58
N ARG A 214 -5.32 -25.47 -38.75
CA ARG A 214 -4.53 -25.83 -37.56
C ARG A 214 -3.49 -26.89 -37.83
N TRP A 215 -3.83 -27.93 -38.62
CA TRP A 215 -2.98 -29.10 -38.83
C TRP A 215 -2.34 -29.16 -40.22
N GLY A 216 -2.73 -28.19 -41.09
CA GLY A 216 -2.28 -28.19 -42.45
C GLY A 216 -2.80 -29.35 -43.28
N ASP A 217 -2.19 -29.53 -44.42
CA ASP A 217 -2.47 -30.67 -45.36
C ASP A 217 -1.66 -31.89 -44.92
N THR A 218 -2.07 -32.53 -43.82
CA THR A 218 -1.38 -33.67 -43.18
C THR A 218 -2.29 -34.88 -43.07
N LYS A 219 -1.68 -36.08 -42.92
CA LYS A 219 -2.41 -37.32 -42.62
C LYS A 219 -3.19 -37.23 -41.31
N GLU A 220 -2.69 -36.47 -40.36
CA GLU A 220 -3.34 -36.28 -39.06
C GLU A 220 -4.54 -35.40 -39.15
N ALA A 221 -4.51 -34.34 -39.98
CA ALA A 221 -5.68 -33.54 -40.29
C ALA A 221 -6.80 -34.37 -40.97
N ALA A 222 -6.45 -35.25 -41.90
CA ALA A 222 -7.42 -36.12 -42.52
C ALA A 222 -8.03 -37.14 -41.50
N LYS A 223 -7.24 -37.65 -40.56
CA LYS A 223 -7.71 -38.55 -39.49
C LYS A 223 -8.72 -37.80 -38.60
N LYS A 224 -8.39 -36.60 -38.16
CA LYS A 224 -9.32 -35.76 -37.33
C LYS A 224 -10.61 -35.37 -38.05
N PHE A 225 -10.56 -35.17 -39.35
CA PHE A 225 -11.77 -34.94 -40.16
C PHE A 225 -12.67 -36.19 -40.15
N LEU A 226 -12.10 -37.40 -40.25
CA LEU A 226 -12.86 -38.64 -40.21
C LEU A 226 -13.49 -38.88 -38.82
N GLU A 227 -12.76 -38.56 -37.75
CA GLU A 227 -13.27 -38.59 -36.37
C GLU A 227 -14.52 -37.66 -36.19
N GLU A 228 -14.46 -36.46 -36.78
CA GLU A 228 -15.63 -35.57 -36.81
C GLU A 228 -16.79 -36.09 -37.67
N ALA A 229 -16.48 -36.75 -38.76
CA ALA A 229 -17.49 -37.34 -39.67
C ALA A 229 -18.25 -38.52 -39.03
N GLU A 230 -17.65 -39.23 -38.07
CA GLU A 230 -18.29 -40.31 -37.31
C GLU A 230 -19.49 -39.80 -36.46
N LYS A 231 -19.53 -38.51 -36.18
CA LYS A 231 -20.67 -37.90 -35.45
C LYS A 231 -21.90 -37.69 -36.32
N CYS A 232 -21.85 -37.95 -37.62
CA CYS A 232 -23.01 -37.80 -38.53
C CYS A 232 -23.99 -38.95 -38.39
N SER A 233 -25.29 -38.63 -38.27
CA SER A 233 -26.39 -39.62 -38.27
C SER A 233 -27.49 -39.24 -39.24
N PRO A 234 -27.75 -40.07 -40.28
CA PRO A 234 -27.01 -41.26 -40.71
C PRO A 234 -25.61 -40.91 -41.24
N PRO A 235 -24.64 -41.89 -41.16
CA PRO A 235 -23.28 -41.64 -41.68
C PRO A 235 -23.27 -41.26 -43.15
N LEU A 236 -22.32 -40.40 -43.55
CA LEU A 236 -22.06 -40.08 -44.97
C LEU A 236 -21.25 -41.21 -45.65
N ASP A 237 -21.45 -41.38 -46.92
CA ASP A 237 -20.66 -42.33 -47.69
C ASP A 237 -19.22 -41.82 -47.89
N ARG A 238 -18.30 -42.73 -48.22
CA ARG A 238 -16.89 -42.37 -48.43
C ARG A 238 -16.65 -41.40 -49.58
N ALA A 239 -17.48 -41.44 -50.61
CA ALA A 239 -17.34 -40.59 -51.77
C ALA A 239 -17.73 -39.15 -51.42
N GLU A 240 -18.79 -39.00 -50.66
CA GLU A 240 -19.27 -37.67 -50.16
C GLU A 240 -18.30 -37.02 -49.17
N LEU A 241 -17.75 -37.83 -48.23
CA LEU A 241 -16.69 -37.36 -47.33
C LEU A 241 -15.43 -36.92 -48.05
N GLN A 242 -15.01 -37.68 -49.05
CA GLN A 242 -13.85 -37.38 -49.92
C GLN A 242 -14.09 -36.08 -50.71
N GLN A 243 -15.29 -35.85 -51.17
CA GLN A 243 -15.66 -34.64 -51.90
C GLN A 243 -15.62 -33.39 -50.98
N ILE A 244 -16.13 -33.47 -49.77
CA ILE A 244 -16.08 -32.38 -48.80
C ILE A 244 -14.61 -32.08 -48.44
N TRP A 245 -13.83 -33.08 -48.14
CA TRP A 245 -12.40 -32.94 -47.81
C TRP A 245 -11.61 -32.32 -48.92
N ASN A 246 -11.77 -32.82 -50.16
CA ASN A 246 -11.07 -32.28 -51.33
C ASN A 246 -11.46 -30.84 -51.63
N SER A 247 -12.72 -30.49 -51.45
CA SER A 247 -13.20 -29.11 -51.59
C SER A 247 -12.54 -28.18 -50.53
N ALA A 248 -12.48 -28.61 -49.28
CA ALA A 248 -11.82 -27.89 -48.21
C ALA A 248 -10.32 -27.73 -48.46
N LEU A 249 -9.64 -28.77 -48.93
CA LEU A 249 -8.21 -28.73 -49.32
C LEU A 249 -7.95 -27.76 -50.47
N LYS A 250 -8.80 -27.75 -51.48
CA LYS A 250 -8.70 -26.82 -52.62
C LYS A 250 -8.85 -25.36 -52.14
N PHE A 251 -9.78 -25.11 -51.26
CA PHE A 251 -9.97 -23.79 -50.65
C PHE A 251 -8.80 -23.37 -49.78
N TYR A 252 -8.33 -24.27 -48.95
CA TYR A 252 -7.17 -24.07 -48.07
C TYR A 252 -5.92 -23.72 -48.86
N ARG A 253 -5.52 -24.54 -49.86
CA ARG A 253 -4.36 -24.32 -50.71
C ARG A 253 -4.51 -23.10 -51.65
N GLY A 254 -5.73 -22.80 -52.11
CA GLY A 254 -6.00 -21.74 -53.08
C GLY A 254 -6.19 -20.35 -52.48
N LYS A 255 -6.78 -20.25 -51.30
CA LYS A 255 -7.16 -18.97 -50.69
C LYS A 255 -6.54 -18.78 -49.30
N VAL A 256 -6.60 -19.77 -48.41
CA VAL A 256 -6.19 -19.58 -47.01
C VAL A 256 -4.69 -19.39 -46.88
N THR A 257 -3.88 -20.23 -47.53
CA THR A 257 -2.41 -20.13 -47.48
C THR A 257 -1.84 -18.89 -48.20
N LYS A 258 -2.68 -18.11 -48.87
CA LYS A 258 -2.28 -16.88 -49.60
C LYS A 258 -2.76 -15.61 -48.92
N GLN A 259 -3.42 -15.70 -47.77
CA GLN A 259 -3.83 -14.54 -46.99
C GLN A 259 -2.62 -13.88 -46.30
N PRO A 260 -2.57 -12.54 -46.22
CA PRO A 260 -1.44 -11.84 -45.60
C PRO A 260 -1.24 -12.16 -44.12
N ASP A 261 -2.28 -12.66 -43.46
CA ASP A 261 -2.34 -13.06 -42.04
C ASP A 261 -2.31 -14.57 -41.85
N TYR A 262 -1.92 -15.33 -42.89
CA TYR A 262 -1.79 -16.78 -42.80
C TYR A 262 -0.60 -17.18 -41.92
N ILE A 263 -0.88 -17.94 -40.87
CA ILE A 263 0.11 -18.54 -39.99
C ILE A 263 0.28 -20.01 -40.38
N PRO A 264 1.49 -20.45 -40.77
CA PRO A 264 1.76 -21.87 -41.06
C PRO A 264 1.52 -22.77 -39.86
N PRO A 265 1.04 -24.02 -40.04
CA PRO A 265 0.82 -24.95 -38.95
C PRO A 265 2.04 -25.24 -38.08
N ALA A 266 3.25 -25.14 -38.63
CA ALA A 266 4.50 -25.27 -37.90
C ALA A 266 4.69 -24.11 -36.88
N ASP A 267 4.28 -22.91 -37.24
CA ASP A 267 4.35 -21.72 -36.36
C ASP A 267 3.18 -21.68 -35.37
N TYR A 268 2.04 -22.32 -35.74
CA TYR A 268 0.92 -22.52 -34.81
C TYR A 268 1.25 -23.46 -33.66
N ASN A 269 2.19 -24.39 -33.86
CA ASN A 269 2.64 -25.37 -32.88
C ASN A 269 4.04 -25.08 -32.34
N ALA A 270 4.69 -23.99 -32.79
CA ALA A 270 5.93 -23.51 -32.17
C ALA A 270 5.62 -23.03 -30.74
N PRO A 271 6.46 -23.37 -29.74
CA PRO A 271 6.32 -22.81 -28.40
C PRO A 271 6.36 -21.28 -28.53
N ALA A 272 5.26 -20.62 -28.27
CA ALA A 272 5.21 -19.17 -28.32
C ALA A 272 6.18 -18.63 -27.27
N GLU A 273 7.18 -17.85 -27.70
CA GLU A 273 7.95 -17.06 -26.76
C GLU A 273 6.99 -16.19 -25.94
N PRO A 274 7.10 -16.17 -24.62
CA PRO A 274 6.19 -15.38 -23.79
C PRO A 274 6.28 -13.91 -24.22
N LYS A 275 5.14 -13.32 -24.53
CA LYS A 275 5.06 -11.86 -24.74
C LYS A 275 5.26 -11.20 -23.37
N TRP A 276 6.43 -10.62 -23.19
CA TRP A 276 6.79 -9.96 -21.94
C TRP A 276 6.12 -8.60 -21.84
N GLU A 277 5.41 -8.41 -20.74
CA GLU A 277 4.89 -7.11 -20.30
C GLU A 277 5.74 -6.62 -19.12
N PRO A 278 5.73 -5.32 -18.83
CA PRO A 278 6.34 -4.82 -17.60
C PRO A 278 5.81 -5.60 -16.41
N PRO A 279 6.68 -6.16 -15.54
CA PRO A 279 6.24 -6.93 -14.39
C PRO A 279 5.46 -6.03 -13.43
N ILE A 280 4.48 -6.62 -12.74
CA ILE A 280 3.71 -5.92 -11.70
C ILE A 280 4.65 -5.75 -10.49
N PRO A 281 4.94 -4.51 -10.05
CA PRO A 281 5.78 -4.29 -8.88
C PRO A 281 5.19 -4.94 -7.63
N PHE A 282 6.05 -5.44 -6.72
CA PHE A 282 5.62 -6.11 -5.49
C PHE A 282 4.74 -5.28 -4.57
N THR A 283 4.83 -3.98 -4.66
CA THR A 283 3.94 -3.01 -4.00
C THR A 283 4.12 -1.65 -4.68
N GLN A 284 3.13 -1.18 -5.40
CA GLN A 284 2.96 0.26 -5.60
C GLN A 284 1.70 0.66 -4.81
N HIS A 285 1.91 1.08 -3.54
CA HIS A 285 0.97 2.00 -2.93
C HIS A 285 1.23 3.35 -3.58
N THR A 286 0.30 3.87 -4.37
CA THR A 286 0.29 5.29 -4.72
C THR A 286 -0.04 6.04 -3.43
N LEU A 287 1.02 6.38 -2.69
CA LEU A 287 0.87 7.09 -1.43
C LEU A 287 0.48 8.55 -1.72
N PRO A 288 -0.46 9.12 -0.94
CA PRO A 288 -0.81 10.52 -1.07
C PRO A 288 0.40 11.40 -0.73
N THR A 289 0.51 12.55 -1.36
CA THR A 289 1.46 13.60 -0.98
C THR A 289 0.95 14.34 0.25
N PHE A 290 1.89 14.87 1.04
CA PHE A 290 1.54 15.61 2.26
C PHE A 290 0.67 16.83 1.95
N PRO A 291 -0.44 17.05 2.68
CA PRO A 291 -1.35 18.19 2.47
C PRO A 291 -0.75 19.50 3.04
N VAL A 292 0.24 20.04 2.36
CA VAL A 292 1.00 21.24 2.81
C VAL A 292 0.12 22.47 3.02
N TYR A 293 -1.03 22.53 2.38
CA TYR A 293 -2.02 23.60 2.56
C TYR A 293 -2.57 23.70 3.99
N ALA A 294 -2.42 22.63 4.78
CA ALA A 294 -2.83 22.62 6.19
C ALA A 294 -1.90 23.47 7.08
N PHE A 295 -0.69 23.76 6.63
CA PHE A 295 0.20 24.64 7.37
C PHE A 295 -0.12 26.13 7.17
N PRO A 296 0.17 26.96 8.17
CA PRO A 296 0.24 28.41 7.97
C PRO A 296 1.22 28.79 6.85
N PRO A 297 1.01 29.90 6.15
CA PRO A 297 1.84 30.31 5.00
C PRO A 297 3.36 30.30 5.29
N GLU A 298 3.76 30.80 6.46
CA GLU A 298 5.16 30.92 6.88
C GLU A 298 5.88 29.55 6.96
N ILE A 299 5.15 28.53 7.40
CA ILE A 299 5.65 27.16 7.48
C ILE A 299 5.56 26.47 6.11
N ARG A 300 4.40 26.60 5.44
CA ARG A 300 4.13 25.99 4.13
C ARG A 300 5.16 26.40 3.09
N ASP A 301 5.39 27.70 2.95
CA ASP A 301 6.23 28.26 1.89
C ASP A 301 7.70 27.85 2.11
N TYR A 302 8.14 27.78 3.38
CA TYR A 302 9.47 27.27 3.70
C TYR A 302 9.61 25.76 3.44
N VAL A 303 8.63 24.97 3.80
CA VAL A 303 8.58 23.52 3.51
C VAL A 303 8.70 23.27 2.00
N MET A 304 7.95 24.01 1.19
CA MET A 304 7.99 23.89 -0.27
C MET A 304 9.35 24.33 -0.83
N ALA A 305 9.92 25.44 -0.33
CA ALA A 305 11.21 25.93 -0.75
C ALA A 305 12.35 24.97 -0.39
N VAL A 306 12.31 24.34 0.80
CA VAL A 306 13.29 23.32 1.21
C VAL A 306 13.20 22.11 0.28
N ALA A 307 11.99 21.61 -0.01
CA ALA A 307 11.80 20.47 -0.91
C ALA A 307 12.33 20.75 -2.32
N GLU A 308 12.11 21.96 -2.85
CA GLU A 308 12.63 22.37 -4.17
C GLU A 308 14.14 22.52 -4.16
N THR A 309 14.70 23.22 -3.18
CA THR A 309 16.16 23.42 -3.09
C THR A 309 16.92 22.11 -2.91
N THR A 310 16.39 21.21 -2.08
CA THR A 310 17.02 19.90 -1.83
C THR A 310 16.64 18.85 -2.86
N GLN A 311 15.69 19.11 -3.76
CA GLN A 311 15.16 18.15 -4.72
C GLN A 311 14.69 16.87 -4.04
N THR A 312 13.95 17.03 -2.93
CA THR A 312 13.36 15.94 -2.17
C THR A 312 11.84 16.00 -2.23
N PRO A 313 11.12 14.91 -1.96
CA PRO A 313 9.68 14.96 -1.76
C PRO A 313 9.31 15.95 -0.65
N VAL A 314 8.27 16.74 -0.87
CA VAL A 314 7.76 17.72 0.09
C VAL A 314 7.37 17.10 1.44
N ASP A 315 6.97 15.85 1.42
CA ASP A 315 6.60 15.02 2.57
C ASP A 315 7.68 14.99 3.65
N MET A 316 8.95 14.93 3.26
CA MET A 316 10.07 14.92 4.20
C MET A 316 10.14 16.22 4.99
N ALA A 317 10.14 17.35 4.29
CA ALA A 317 10.21 18.68 4.92
C ALA A 317 8.95 18.95 5.76
N ALA A 318 7.79 18.55 5.28
CA ALA A 318 6.53 18.72 6.00
C ALA A 318 6.46 17.89 7.29
N THR A 319 6.91 16.63 7.24
CA THR A 319 6.98 15.77 8.44
C THR A 319 8.00 16.32 9.45
N ALA A 320 9.14 16.81 8.99
CA ALA A 320 10.13 17.46 9.84
C ALA A 320 9.59 18.78 10.45
N ALA A 321 8.81 19.56 9.69
CA ALA A 321 8.14 20.77 10.20
C ALA A 321 7.21 20.47 11.39
N LEU A 322 6.40 19.41 11.30
CA LEU A 322 5.52 18.98 12.42
C LEU A 322 6.34 18.65 13.67
N ALA A 323 7.46 17.94 13.52
CA ALA A 323 8.33 17.61 14.63
C ALA A 323 8.98 18.85 15.25
N VAL A 324 9.41 19.82 14.43
CA VAL A 324 9.96 21.10 14.91
C VAL A 324 8.91 21.90 15.66
N LEU A 325 7.67 22.00 15.14
CA LEU A 325 6.58 22.66 15.83
C LEU A 325 6.27 21.98 17.18
N ALA A 326 6.26 20.63 17.21
CA ALA A 326 6.08 19.88 18.44
C ALA A 326 7.19 20.13 19.46
N LEU A 327 8.45 20.17 19.03
CA LEU A 327 9.61 20.53 19.86
C LEU A 327 9.43 21.91 20.49
N CYS A 328 8.98 22.91 19.70
CA CYS A 328 8.80 24.29 20.19
C CYS A 328 7.70 24.42 21.24
N GLN A 329 6.67 23.57 21.18
CA GLN A 329 5.45 23.72 21.99
C GLN A 329 5.30 22.67 23.08
N GLN A 330 6.08 21.59 23.06
CA GLN A 330 6.03 20.53 24.07
C GLN A 330 6.30 21.06 25.49
N GLY A 331 5.49 20.65 26.44
CA GLY A 331 5.61 21.08 27.84
C GLY A 331 5.12 22.51 28.13
N LYS A 332 4.83 23.32 27.10
CA LYS A 332 4.19 24.64 27.24
C LYS A 332 2.66 24.53 27.19
N TYR A 333 2.17 23.71 26.29
CA TYR A 333 0.74 23.55 26.02
C TYR A 333 0.31 22.08 26.06
N ARG A 334 -0.97 21.89 26.38
CA ARG A 334 -1.72 20.63 26.21
C ARG A 334 -3.02 20.94 25.49
N ILE A 335 -3.63 19.99 24.84
CA ILE A 335 -4.90 20.19 24.12
C ILE A 335 -5.98 19.29 24.71
N ARG A 336 -7.16 19.85 24.94
CA ARG A 336 -8.34 19.15 25.43
C ARG A 336 -9.20 18.70 24.25
N GLY A 337 -9.42 17.39 24.11
CA GLY A 337 -10.38 16.83 23.17
C GLY A 337 -11.78 16.73 23.75
N LYS A 338 -11.90 16.38 25.03
CA LYS A 338 -13.16 16.37 25.81
C LYS A 338 -12.81 16.45 27.30
N ASP A 339 -13.81 16.50 28.20
CA ASP A 339 -13.61 16.81 29.62
C ASP A 339 -12.57 15.93 30.32
N ASP A 340 -12.52 14.65 30.02
CA ASP A 340 -11.62 13.67 30.62
C ASP A 340 -10.45 13.26 29.70
N TRP A 341 -10.26 13.97 28.55
CA TRP A 341 -9.23 13.62 27.58
C TRP A 341 -8.38 14.83 27.17
N ILE A 342 -7.13 14.81 27.62
CA ILE A 342 -6.15 15.87 27.38
C ILE A 342 -4.86 15.25 26.84
N GLU A 343 -4.38 15.75 25.71
CA GLU A 343 -3.17 15.30 25.04
C GLU A 343 -2.04 16.33 25.15
N PRO A 344 -0.76 15.91 25.29
CA PRO A 344 0.40 16.80 25.17
C PRO A 344 0.68 17.12 23.69
N LEU A 345 1.39 18.23 23.40
CA LEU A 345 1.71 18.65 22.02
C LEU A 345 3.04 18.07 21.47
N ASN A 346 3.47 16.93 21.92
CA ASN A 346 4.64 16.24 21.37
C ASN A 346 4.24 15.19 20.33
N LEU A 347 5.13 14.90 19.37
CA LEU A 347 4.91 13.93 18.31
C LEU A 347 6.08 12.98 18.16
N PHE A 348 5.80 11.75 17.74
CA PHE A 348 6.79 10.81 17.23
C PHE A 348 6.60 10.68 15.73
N THR A 349 7.61 11.08 14.94
CA THR A 349 7.59 11.03 13.48
C THR A 349 8.78 10.25 12.96
N VAL A 350 8.58 9.53 11.87
CA VAL A 350 9.67 8.80 11.22
C VAL A 350 9.55 8.94 9.69
N ILE A 351 10.63 9.36 9.06
CA ILE A 351 10.78 9.43 7.61
C ILE A 351 11.53 8.17 7.17
N VAL A 352 10.89 7.37 6.34
CA VAL A 352 11.45 6.12 5.82
C VAL A 352 11.84 6.34 4.37
N ALA A 353 13.14 6.39 4.11
CA ALA A 353 13.67 6.65 2.77
C ALA A 353 15.01 5.97 2.58
N GLU A 354 15.30 5.58 1.33
CA GLU A 354 16.53 4.88 0.95
C GLU A 354 17.80 5.74 1.17
N PRO A 355 18.99 5.16 1.13
CA PRO A 355 20.23 5.92 1.06
C PRO A 355 20.21 6.94 -0.09
N SER A 356 20.98 8.01 0.04
CA SER A 356 21.07 9.09 -0.97
C SER A 356 19.82 9.96 -1.16
N GLU A 357 18.78 9.81 -0.34
CA GLU A 357 17.55 10.62 -0.37
C GLU A 357 17.70 12.01 0.28
N ARG A 358 18.92 12.46 0.56
CA ARG A 358 19.21 13.79 1.14
C ARG A 358 18.50 14.09 2.47
N LYS A 359 18.17 13.05 3.25
CA LYS A 359 17.45 13.14 4.54
C LYS A 359 18.08 14.15 5.49
N SER A 360 19.40 14.08 5.65
CA SER A 360 20.16 14.95 6.57
C SER A 360 20.08 16.43 6.15
N ALA A 361 20.09 16.72 4.84
CA ALA A 361 19.94 18.09 4.35
C ALA A 361 18.57 18.67 4.71
N VAL A 362 17.48 17.90 4.52
CA VAL A 362 16.14 18.34 4.88
C VAL A 362 16.02 18.59 6.38
N ILE A 363 16.48 17.67 7.23
CA ILE A 363 16.41 17.85 8.70
C ILE A 363 17.25 19.06 9.12
N SER A 364 18.45 19.25 8.54
CA SER A 364 19.32 20.40 8.83
C SER A 364 18.64 21.73 8.48
N HIS A 365 17.97 21.83 7.33
CA HIS A 365 17.22 23.04 6.98
C HIS A 365 16.06 23.29 7.98
N MET A 366 15.24 22.27 8.24
CA MET A 366 14.06 22.43 9.09
C MET A 366 14.41 22.72 10.55
N ALA A 367 15.44 22.07 11.11
CA ALA A 367 15.89 22.29 12.48
C ALA A 367 16.84 23.48 12.64
N GLY A 368 17.29 24.12 11.56
CA GLY A 368 18.29 25.17 11.58
C GLY A 368 17.95 26.36 12.47
N ALA A 369 16.69 26.78 12.50
CA ALA A 369 16.22 27.86 13.37
C ALA A 369 16.34 27.49 14.87
N VAL A 370 16.01 26.23 15.22
CA VAL A 370 16.15 25.69 16.59
C VAL A 370 17.61 25.66 17.02
N HIS A 371 18.51 25.19 16.14
CA HIS A 371 19.97 25.18 16.40
C HIS A 371 20.51 26.57 16.67
N ARG A 372 20.14 27.55 15.84
CA ARG A 372 20.61 28.94 16.02
C ARG A 372 20.06 29.55 17.30
N PHE A 373 18.80 29.26 17.64
CA PHE A 373 18.21 29.74 18.88
C PHE A 373 18.93 29.18 20.10
N GLU A 374 19.12 27.86 20.18
CA GLU A 374 19.82 27.18 21.28
C GLU A 374 21.24 27.72 21.44
N ALA A 375 21.96 27.87 20.33
CA ALA A 375 23.35 28.41 20.35
C ALA A 375 23.39 29.85 20.85
N ALA A 376 22.50 30.72 20.37
CA ALA A 376 22.44 32.14 20.80
C ALA A 376 22.07 32.24 22.29
N TYR A 377 21.07 31.46 22.74
CA TYR A 377 20.68 31.41 24.16
C TYR A 377 21.84 31.00 25.05
N ASN A 378 22.55 29.91 24.69
CA ASN A 378 23.66 29.40 25.46
C ASN A 378 24.85 30.36 25.47
N GLN A 379 25.12 31.04 24.37
CA GLN A 379 26.13 32.09 24.32
C GLN A 379 25.77 33.25 25.25
N GLN A 380 24.54 33.72 25.25
CA GLN A 380 24.07 34.81 26.11
C GLN A 380 24.12 34.45 27.61
N HIS A 381 23.89 33.18 27.96
CA HIS A 381 23.80 32.73 29.35
C HIS A 381 25.06 32.02 29.84
N ALA A 382 26.16 31.98 29.03
CA ALA A 382 27.37 31.26 29.33
C ALA A 382 27.97 31.63 30.70
N ASP A 383 28.02 32.95 31.00
CA ASP A 383 28.54 33.43 32.30
C ASP A 383 27.67 33.01 33.49
N ALA A 384 26.36 32.95 33.32
CA ALA A 384 25.45 32.52 34.36
C ALA A 384 25.61 31.02 34.64
N VAL A 385 25.72 30.21 33.59
CA VAL A 385 25.99 28.77 33.68
C VAL A 385 27.32 28.50 34.39
N GLU A 386 28.39 29.19 34.01
CA GLU A 386 29.69 28.94 34.64
C GLU A 386 29.74 29.44 36.10
N ARG A 387 29.12 30.57 36.41
CA ARG A 387 28.96 31.03 37.80
C ARG A 387 28.22 29.98 38.67
N SER A 388 27.08 29.52 38.18
CA SER A 388 26.29 28.50 38.90
C SER A 388 27.07 27.21 39.09
N ARG A 389 27.83 26.77 38.09
CA ARG A 389 28.70 25.57 38.20
C ARG A 389 29.82 25.75 39.25
N VAL A 390 30.43 26.94 39.29
CA VAL A 390 31.46 27.24 40.31
C VAL A 390 30.84 27.26 41.71
N GLU A 391 29.69 27.90 41.87
CA GLU A 391 28.98 27.99 43.13
C GLU A 391 28.61 26.60 43.69
N LYS A 392 28.02 25.75 42.88
CA LYS A 392 27.75 24.35 43.24
C LYS A 392 28.99 23.61 43.69
N ARG A 393 30.09 23.73 42.92
CA ARG A 393 31.36 23.10 43.25
C ARG A 393 31.94 23.60 44.57
N MET A 394 31.75 24.88 44.88
CA MET A 394 32.16 25.45 46.16
C MET A 394 31.36 24.93 47.32
N LEU A 395 30.00 24.83 47.18
CA LEU A 395 29.13 24.24 48.19
C LEU A 395 29.47 22.75 48.46
N GLU A 396 29.67 21.97 47.38
CA GLU A 396 30.08 20.56 47.49
C GLU A 396 31.44 20.39 48.24
N LYS A 397 32.41 21.31 47.95
CA LYS A 397 33.69 21.30 48.63
C LYS A 397 33.58 21.73 50.06
N GLN A 398 32.75 22.73 50.35
CA GLN A 398 32.49 23.17 51.72
C GLN A 398 31.83 22.07 52.56
N GLN A 399 30.86 21.38 51.99
CA GLN A 399 30.20 20.22 52.61
C GLN A 399 31.25 19.15 53.01
N ARG A 400 32.09 18.71 52.06
CA ARG A 400 33.12 17.71 52.32
C ARG A 400 34.13 18.16 53.38
N ASN A 401 34.53 19.42 53.37
CA ASN A 401 35.43 19.95 54.41
C ASN A 401 34.76 19.95 55.78
N LEU A 402 33.50 20.36 55.88
CA LEU A 402 32.72 20.32 57.13
C LEU A 402 32.49 18.90 57.65
N GLU A 403 32.21 17.94 56.75
CA GLU A 403 32.11 16.52 57.12
C GLU A 403 33.37 16.02 57.81
N GLU A 404 34.56 16.34 57.27
CA GLU A 404 35.83 15.98 57.90
C GLU A 404 36.08 16.72 59.23
N MET A 405 35.67 17.98 59.32
CA MET A 405 35.85 18.76 60.55
C MET A 405 34.90 18.29 61.66
N VAL A 406 33.67 17.95 61.35
CA VAL A 406 32.71 17.38 62.30
C VAL A 406 33.20 16.02 62.80
N LEU A 407 33.71 15.15 61.94
CA LEU A 407 34.30 13.85 62.31
C LEU A 407 35.54 14.01 63.23
N LYS A 408 36.27 15.13 63.10
CA LYS A 408 37.44 15.46 63.97
C LYS A 408 37.03 16.26 65.18
N GLY A 409 35.76 16.53 65.42
CA GLY A 409 35.27 17.34 66.55
C GLY A 409 35.65 18.84 66.52
N LYS A 410 35.90 19.37 65.29
CA LYS A 410 36.37 20.76 65.05
C LYS A 410 35.27 21.67 64.46
N ALA A 411 34.09 21.16 64.17
CA ALA A 411 32.93 21.91 63.70
C ALA A 411 31.65 21.30 64.26
N GLN A 412 30.58 22.08 64.28
CA GLN A 412 29.25 21.62 64.78
C GLN A 412 28.52 20.91 63.66
N ILE A 413 27.61 19.98 64.01
CA ILE A 413 26.84 19.23 63.02
C ILE A 413 25.80 20.13 62.32
N GLU A 414 25.35 21.19 63.01
CA GLU A 414 24.43 22.18 62.51
C GLU A 414 25.01 22.91 61.31
N ASP A 415 26.31 23.29 61.35
CA ASP A 415 27.00 23.93 60.20
C ASP A 415 26.99 23.02 58.97
N LEU A 416 27.20 21.71 59.17
CA LEU A 416 27.12 20.74 58.07
C LEU A 416 25.69 20.57 57.55
N GLN A 417 24.69 20.59 58.43
CA GLN A 417 23.27 20.52 58.05
C GLN A 417 22.85 21.71 57.21
N ASP A 418 23.28 22.94 57.61
CA ASP A 418 22.99 24.17 56.88
C ASP A 418 23.57 24.16 55.44
N VAL A 419 24.82 23.77 55.28
CA VAL A 419 25.45 23.67 53.96
C VAL A 419 24.81 22.52 53.12
N SER A 420 24.47 21.39 53.76
CA SER A 420 23.77 20.32 53.11
C SER A 420 22.38 20.72 52.65
N MET A 421 21.67 21.56 53.40
CA MET A 421 20.38 22.11 53.06
C MET A 421 20.50 23.15 51.91
N GLN A 422 21.54 23.98 51.95
CA GLN A 422 21.85 24.92 50.85
C GLN A 422 22.12 24.15 49.53
N LEU A 423 22.92 23.09 49.58
CA LEU A 423 23.21 22.24 48.42
C LEU A 423 21.97 21.50 47.92
N ALA A 424 21.14 20.99 48.82
CA ALA A 424 19.89 20.30 48.46
C ALA A 424 18.88 21.24 47.77
N ASN A 425 18.87 22.52 48.14
CA ASN A 425 18.00 23.56 47.58
C ASN A 425 18.63 24.28 46.39
N PHE A 426 19.92 24.05 46.13
CA PHE A 426 20.63 24.69 45.04
C PHE A 426 20.11 24.22 43.69
N ARG A 427 19.65 25.15 42.85
CA ARG A 427 19.25 24.89 41.46
C ARG A 427 20.34 25.34 40.52
N GLU A 428 21.10 24.39 39.98
CA GLU A 428 22.13 24.65 39.01
C GLU A 428 21.51 25.22 37.69
N VAL A 429 22.06 26.32 37.19
CA VAL A 429 21.71 26.83 35.89
C VAL A 429 22.40 25.97 34.83
N MET A 430 21.60 25.19 34.11
CA MET A 430 22.10 24.33 33.02
C MET A 430 22.03 25.03 31.69
N PRO A 431 22.93 24.74 30.73
CA PRO A 431 22.76 25.20 29.37
C PRO A 431 21.50 24.65 28.77
N MET A 432 20.81 25.44 27.95
CA MET A 432 19.64 25.02 27.21
C MET A 432 20.00 23.84 26.29
N ARG A 433 19.19 22.79 26.31
CA ARG A 433 19.32 21.64 25.41
C ARG A 433 17.94 21.24 24.90
N LEU A 434 17.57 21.77 23.75
CA LEU A 434 16.25 21.53 23.15
C LEU A 434 16.12 20.14 22.53
N TYR A 435 17.23 19.63 21.96
CA TYR A 435 17.25 18.35 21.28
C TYR A 435 18.57 17.59 21.50
N VAL A 436 18.54 16.29 21.18
CA VAL A 436 19.69 15.40 21.09
C VAL A 436 19.60 14.61 19.78
N ASP A 437 20.73 14.21 19.21
CA ASP A 437 20.80 13.39 17.99
C ASP A 437 20.92 11.90 18.36
N ASP A 438 21.91 11.56 19.20
CA ASP A 438 22.14 10.21 19.73
C ASP A 438 22.19 10.25 21.26
N VAL A 439 21.44 9.35 21.89
CA VAL A 439 21.32 9.33 23.36
C VAL A 439 20.89 7.96 23.87
N THR A 440 21.55 7.45 24.92
CA THR A 440 21.08 6.24 25.61
C THR A 440 19.81 6.54 26.40
N THR A 441 18.99 5.52 26.67
CA THR A 441 17.73 5.66 27.44
C THR A 441 17.97 6.25 28.83
N GLU A 442 19.12 5.91 29.45
CA GLU A 442 19.53 6.45 30.75
C GLU A 442 19.82 7.94 30.67
N LYS A 443 20.60 8.36 29.67
CA LYS A 443 20.94 9.78 29.51
C LYS A 443 19.71 10.59 29.06
N LEU A 444 18.81 10.00 28.24
CA LEU A 444 17.56 10.65 27.86
C LEU A 444 16.70 10.99 29.08
N THR A 445 16.63 10.07 30.08
CA THR A 445 15.91 10.33 31.33
C THR A 445 16.53 11.52 32.08
N SER A 446 17.87 11.57 32.17
CA SER A 446 18.56 12.70 32.80
C SER A 446 18.36 14.01 32.02
N VAL A 447 18.39 13.97 30.69
CA VAL A 447 18.12 15.17 29.85
C VAL A 447 16.69 15.68 30.07
N LEU A 448 15.70 14.79 30.12
CA LEU A 448 14.33 15.18 30.46
C LEU A 448 14.24 15.82 31.83
N SER A 449 14.92 15.25 32.85
CA SER A 449 14.96 15.81 34.19
C SER A 449 15.63 17.18 34.25
N GLU A 450 16.79 17.31 33.62
CA GLU A 450 17.60 18.56 33.52
C GLU A 450 16.83 19.68 32.82
N ASN A 451 16.01 19.36 31.79
CA ASN A 451 15.23 20.33 31.01
C ASN A 451 13.77 20.51 31.48
N GLY A 452 13.50 20.19 32.73
CA GLY A 452 12.15 20.36 33.30
C GLY A 452 11.07 19.49 32.62
N GLY A 453 11.41 18.29 32.20
CA GLY A 453 10.50 17.30 31.65
C GLY A 453 10.37 17.32 30.11
N THR A 454 11.10 18.15 29.39
CA THR A 454 11.03 18.22 27.92
C THR A 454 12.34 17.86 27.24
N ALA A 455 12.25 17.13 26.12
CA ALA A 455 13.39 16.85 25.26
C ALA A 455 12.88 16.52 23.85
N ALA A 456 13.73 16.68 22.83
CA ALA A 456 13.47 16.15 21.51
C ALA A 456 14.65 15.30 21.03
N ILE A 457 14.36 14.35 20.15
CA ILE A 457 15.35 13.56 19.41
C ILE A 457 15.18 13.91 17.95
N LEU A 458 16.22 14.45 17.32
CA LEU A 458 16.25 14.77 15.90
C LEU A 458 17.43 14.02 15.28
N SER A 459 17.19 12.88 14.65
CA SER A 459 18.25 12.06 14.07
C SER A 459 18.03 11.73 12.61
N ALA A 460 19.05 11.98 11.80
CA ALA A 460 19.06 11.70 10.36
C ALA A 460 19.52 10.28 10.00
N GLU A 461 20.10 9.54 10.95
CA GLU A 461 20.75 8.25 10.71
C GLU A 461 20.07 7.06 11.41
N GLY A 462 19.09 7.31 12.26
CA GLY A 462 18.30 6.27 12.92
C GLY A 462 19.06 5.41 13.93
N GLY A 463 20.27 5.82 14.39
CA GLY A 463 21.11 5.09 15.35
C GLY A 463 20.38 4.75 16.65
N ILE A 464 19.40 5.55 17.02
CA ILE A 464 18.54 5.29 18.18
C ILE A 464 17.73 3.99 18.04
N PHE A 465 17.38 3.58 16.81
CA PHE A 465 16.70 2.30 16.60
C PHE A 465 17.62 1.11 16.76
N ASP A 466 18.90 1.23 16.44
CA ASP A 466 19.90 0.19 16.70
C ASP A 466 20.06 -0.01 18.21
N MET A 467 20.05 1.08 18.97
CA MET A 467 20.04 1.04 20.42
C MET A 467 18.71 0.43 20.96
N LEU A 468 17.57 0.88 20.45
CA LEU A 468 16.24 0.35 20.84
C LEU A 468 16.08 -1.12 20.45
N SER A 469 16.66 -1.57 19.31
CA SER A 469 16.61 -2.99 18.90
C SER A 469 17.41 -3.93 19.79
N GLY A 470 18.19 -3.39 20.73
CA GLY A 470 18.96 -4.19 21.68
C GLY A 470 20.27 -4.74 21.10
N ILE A 471 20.77 -4.19 19.98
CA ILE A 471 22.07 -4.58 19.41
C ILE A 471 23.20 -4.41 20.43
N TYR A 472 23.09 -3.39 21.28
CA TYR A 472 24.10 -3.06 22.30
C TYR A 472 23.76 -3.51 23.72
N THR A 473 22.47 -3.78 24.03
CA THR A 473 22.03 -4.18 25.38
C THR A 473 20.87 -5.17 25.33
N LYS A 474 20.95 -6.26 26.08
CA LYS A 474 19.90 -7.33 26.12
C LYS A 474 18.54 -6.87 26.66
N ASN A 475 18.48 -5.77 27.41
CA ASN A 475 17.27 -5.23 28.01
C ASN A 475 17.13 -3.75 27.68
N VAL A 476 16.35 -3.42 26.67
CA VAL A 476 16.05 -2.04 26.31
C VAL A 476 14.86 -1.53 27.12
N ASN A 477 15.07 -0.45 27.88
CA ASN A 477 13.98 0.20 28.59
C ASN A 477 13.28 1.21 27.69
N ILE A 478 12.14 0.80 27.08
CA ILE A 478 11.32 1.67 26.22
C ILE A 478 10.33 2.54 27.01
N ASP A 479 10.28 2.42 28.34
CA ASP A 479 9.28 3.11 29.17
C ASP A 479 9.42 4.63 29.10
N VAL A 480 10.65 5.15 29.01
CA VAL A 480 10.88 6.59 28.86
C VAL A 480 10.24 7.14 27.59
N PHE A 481 10.25 6.37 26.49
CA PHE A 481 9.59 6.77 25.24
C PHE A 481 8.07 6.71 25.36
N LEU A 482 7.54 5.63 25.93
CA LEU A 482 6.09 5.47 26.10
C LEU A 482 5.51 6.58 26.97
N LYS A 483 6.12 6.79 28.14
CA LYS A 483 5.70 7.82 29.11
C LYS A 483 5.97 9.24 28.59
N GLY A 484 7.13 9.46 27.96
CA GLY A 484 7.46 10.73 27.31
C GLY A 484 6.50 11.11 26.18
N HIS A 485 5.93 10.11 25.47
CA HIS A 485 4.88 10.36 24.49
C HIS A 485 3.54 10.68 25.14
N SER A 486 3.12 9.93 26.18
CA SER A 486 1.80 10.06 26.78
C SER A 486 1.71 11.17 27.85
N GLY A 487 2.84 11.67 28.35
CA GLY A 487 2.89 12.63 29.45
C GLY A 487 2.74 12.00 30.84
N ASP A 488 2.87 10.67 30.95
CA ASP A 488 2.80 9.94 32.21
C ASP A 488 4.06 10.12 33.05
N SER A 489 3.93 10.29 34.36
CA SER A 489 5.06 10.55 35.25
C SER A 489 6.14 9.46 35.17
N ILE A 490 7.39 9.90 35.11
CA ILE A 490 8.57 9.03 35.13
C ILE A 490 9.20 9.11 36.53
N ARG A 491 9.36 7.97 37.18
CA ARG A 491 10.14 7.84 38.43
C ARG A 491 11.22 6.79 38.21
N VAL A 492 12.46 7.15 38.46
CA VAL A 492 13.59 6.26 38.27
C VAL A 492 14.44 6.30 39.55
N ASP A 493 14.44 5.17 40.27
CA ASP A 493 15.29 4.94 41.42
C ASP A 493 16.41 3.99 41.02
N ARG A 494 17.65 4.43 41.09
CA ARG A 494 18.84 3.61 40.78
C ARG A 494 19.83 3.61 41.89
N ILE A 495 20.48 2.47 42.13
CA ILE A 495 21.53 2.32 43.14
C ILE A 495 22.70 3.27 42.75
N GLY A 496 23.06 4.19 43.66
CA GLY A 496 24.19 5.10 43.47
C GLY A 496 23.93 6.40 42.69
N ARG A 497 22.65 6.73 42.42
CA ARG A 497 22.23 8.02 41.82
C ARG A 497 21.02 8.57 42.57
N ASN A 498 20.85 9.89 42.53
CA ASN A 498 19.64 10.53 43.06
C ASN A 498 18.41 10.03 42.33
N SER A 499 17.31 9.82 43.03
CA SER A 499 16.00 9.50 42.49
C SER A 499 15.54 10.63 41.57
N GLU A 500 15.19 10.31 40.31
CA GLU A 500 14.66 11.26 39.33
C GLU A 500 13.15 11.11 39.25
N SER A 501 12.42 12.21 39.45
CA SER A 501 10.95 12.26 39.31
C SER A 501 10.57 13.37 38.31
N ILE A 502 10.03 12.97 37.18
CA ILE A 502 9.64 13.88 36.13
C ILE A 502 8.11 13.85 36.01
N MET A 503 7.49 14.99 36.28
CA MET A 503 6.05 15.15 36.14
C MET A 503 5.76 15.72 34.74
N ASN A 504 4.71 15.20 34.09
CA ASN A 504 4.29 15.61 32.75
C ASN A 504 5.42 15.64 31.70
N PRO A 505 6.20 14.54 31.52
CA PRO A 505 7.24 14.52 30.52
C PRO A 505 6.66 14.71 29.11
N ALA A 506 7.37 15.42 28.25
CA ALA A 506 7.04 15.56 26.86
C ALA A 506 8.28 15.31 25.99
N LEU A 507 8.23 14.26 25.22
CA LEU A 507 9.30 13.86 24.32
C LEU A 507 8.79 13.94 22.87
N THR A 508 9.49 14.70 22.03
CA THR A 508 9.30 14.70 20.58
C THR A 508 10.38 13.87 19.91
N VAL A 509 10.03 13.12 18.86
CA VAL A 509 10.97 12.28 18.12
C VAL A 509 10.80 12.50 16.63
N LEU A 510 11.88 12.86 15.94
CA LEU A 510 12.01 12.87 14.48
C LEU A 510 13.18 11.98 14.09
N LEU A 511 12.91 10.93 13.36
CA LEU A 511 13.93 10.01 12.85
C LEU A 511 13.84 9.91 11.34
N ALA A 512 14.99 9.79 10.67
CA ALA A 512 15.04 9.46 9.26
C ALA A 512 15.81 8.15 9.10
N VAL A 513 15.10 7.09 8.69
CA VAL A 513 15.61 5.72 8.67
C VAL A 513 15.53 5.11 7.28
N GLN A 514 16.28 4.04 7.08
CA GLN A 514 16.15 3.20 5.89
C GLN A 514 15.02 2.15 6.09
N PRO A 515 14.38 1.65 5.01
CA PRO A 515 13.35 0.62 5.10
C PRO A 515 13.78 -0.63 5.87
N ASN A 516 15.05 -1.04 5.75
CA ASN A 516 15.60 -2.18 6.47
C ASN A 516 15.60 -1.98 8.00
N VAL A 517 15.94 -0.77 8.46
CA VAL A 517 15.94 -0.41 9.89
C VAL A 517 14.52 -0.48 10.44
N LEU A 518 13.55 0.06 9.70
CA LEU A 518 12.14 -0.04 10.05
C LEU A 518 11.69 -1.51 10.16
N SER A 519 12.05 -2.34 9.19
CA SER A 519 11.71 -3.77 9.20
C SER A 519 12.29 -4.50 10.44
N CYS A 520 13.54 -4.19 10.81
CA CYS A 520 14.17 -4.73 12.03
C CYS A 520 13.43 -4.30 13.31
N MET A 521 13.06 -3.03 13.43
CA MET A 521 12.30 -2.50 14.55
C MET A 521 10.97 -3.24 14.72
N MET A 522 10.30 -3.53 13.64
CA MET A 522 8.96 -4.10 13.65
C MET A 522 8.94 -5.62 13.79
N SER A 523 10.03 -6.31 13.46
CA SER A 523 10.20 -7.74 13.76
C SER A 523 10.42 -8.00 15.25
N ASN A 524 10.77 -6.96 16.03
CA ASN A 524 10.90 -7.05 17.48
C ASN A 524 9.53 -7.03 18.16
N GLY A 525 9.04 -8.21 18.55
CA GLY A 525 7.73 -8.39 19.19
C GLY A 525 7.52 -7.54 20.45
N THR A 526 8.59 -7.12 21.13
CA THR A 526 8.52 -6.25 22.32
C THR A 526 8.03 -4.84 21.95
N PHE A 527 8.47 -4.27 20.82
CA PHE A 527 8.08 -2.91 20.42
C PHE A 527 6.62 -2.83 20.00
N ARG A 528 6.17 -3.80 19.19
CA ARG A 528 4.78 -3.90 18.77
C ARG A 528 3.87 -4.24 19.95
N GLY A 529 4.23 -5.24 20.76
CA GLY A 529 3.42 -5.69 21.89
C GLY A 529 3.24 -4.63 22.98
N ARG A 530 4.18 -3.67 23.10
CA ARG A 530 4.08 -2.54 24.05
C ARG A 530 3.59 -1.24 23.38
N GLY A 531 3.25 -1.26 22.11
CA GLY A 531 2.65 -0.16 21.37
C GLY A 531 3.60 1.02 21.08
N LEU A 532 4.92 0.83 21.07
CA LEU A 532 5.88 1.87 20.71
C LEU A 532 5.71 2.23 19.22
N THR A 533 5.64 1.23 18.35
CA THR A 533 5.46 1.40 16.91
C THR A 533 4.16 2.11 16.54
N ALA A 534 3.11 1.87 17.31
CA ALA A 534 1.81 2.51 17.12
C ALA A 534 1.78 4.03 17.43
N ARG A 535 2.84 4.58 18.01
CA ARG A 535 2.96 6.00 18.35
C ARG A 535 3.65 6.83 17.27
N PHE A 536 4.31 6.17 16.30
CA PHE A 536 5.02 6.87 15.23
C PHE A 536 4.08 7.24 14.07
N MET A 537 4.19 8.49 13.61
CA MET A 537 3.62 8.96 12.36
C MET A 537 4.62 8.64 11.24
N TYR A 538 4.28 7.71 10.37
CA TYR A 538 5.14 7.21 9.30
C TYR A 538 5.03 8.06 8.06
N CYS A 539 6.16 8.52 7.52
CA CYS A 539 6.28 9.18 6.23
C CYS A 539 7.13 8.30 5.31
N MET A 540 6.55 7.80 4.24
CA MET A 540 7.21 7.00 3.21
C MET A 540 7.12 7.76 1.88
N PRO A 541 7.99 8.75 1.66
CA PRO A 541 7.91 9.62 0.51
C PRO A 541 8.28 8.88 -0.77
N GLN A 542 7.69 9.27 -1.89
CA GLN A 542 8.09 8.76 -3.20
C GLN A 542 9.45 9.34 -3.58
N SER A 543 10.41 8.46 -3.90
CA SER A 543 11.77 8.87 -4.28
C SER A 543 11.79 9.77 -5.52
N ARG A 544 12.66 10.79 -5.49
CA ARG A 544 13.01 11.62 -6.66
C ARG A 544 14.42 11.30 -7.21
N VAL A 545 15.01 10.21 -6.77
CA VAL A 545 16.32 9.76 -7.29
C VAL A 545 16.18 9.41 -8.77
N GLY A 546 17.06 9.98 -9.61
CA GLY A 546 16.99 9.86 -11.07
C GLY A 546 16.41 11.10 -11.75
N ASP A 547 15.46 11.80 -11.11
CA ASP A 547 14.77 12.97 -11.69
C ASP A 547 15.23 14.32 -11.09
N ARG A 548 16.32 14.33 -10.30
CA ARG A 548 16.79 15.50 -9.57
C ARG A 548 17.57 16.46 -10.46
N LEU A 549 17.22 17.72 -10.36
CA LEU A 549 17.96 18.78 -11.03
C LEU A 549 19.26 19.12 -10.26
N TYR A 550 20.34 19.36 -10.99
CA TYR A 550 21.59 19.83 -10.39
C TYR A 550 21.52 21.30 -9.95
N ARG A 551 20.88 22.14 -10.76
CA ARG A 551 20.68 23.57 -10.45
C ARG A 551 19.27 23.82 -10.02
N THR A 552 19.09 24.28 -8.79
CA THR A 552 17.80 24.60 -8.19
C THR A 552 17.78 26.05 -7.75
N GLN A 553 16.59 26.58 -7.51
CA GLN A 553 16.44 27.90 -6.90
C GLN A 553 16.86 27.84 -5.43
N PRO A 554 17.61 28.81 -4.93
CA PRO A 554 17.86 28.92 -3.49
C PRO A 554 16.57 29.24 -2.75
N ILE A 555 16.53 28.93 -1.46
CA ILE A 555 15.42 29.34 -0.60
C ILE A 555 15.39 30.88 -0.58
N PRO A 556 14.25 31.55 -0.91
CA PRO A 556 14.18 33.00 -0.85
C PRO A 556 14.41 33.51 0.59
N ASP A 557 15.19 34.57 0.72
CA ASP A 557 15.56 35.15 2.03
C ASP A 557 14.33 35.52 2.87
N GLU A 558 13.29 36.05 2.24
CA GLU A 558 12.04 36.41 2.89
C GLU A 558 11.34 35.18 3.49
N VAL A 559 11.25 34.09 2.72
CA VAL A 559 10.64 32.82 3.17
C VAL A 559 11.43 32.22 4.34
N SER A 560 12.77 32.25 4.24
CA SER A 560 13.67 31.77 5.30
C SER A 560 13.50 32.60 6.57
N ARG A 561 13.41 33.93 6.43
CA ARG A 561 13.25 34.87 7.55
C ARG A 561 11.89 34.68 8.24
N CYS A 562 10.80 34.57 7.48
CA CYS A 562 9.47 34.34 8.05
C CYS A 562 9.41 33.05 8.87
N TYR A 563 9.96 31.96 8.34
CA TYR A 563 10.06 30.69 9.07
C TYR A 563 10.88 30.86 10.37
N GLU A 564 12.07 31.47 10.27
CA GLU A 564 12.96 31.65 11.42
C GLU A 564 12.32 32.49 12.53
N VAL A 565 11.64 33.57 12.16
CA VAL A 565 10.90 34.42 13.12
C VAL A 565 9.77 33.63 13.78
N THR A 566 8.99 32.89 13.01
CA THR A 566 7.90 32.05 13.55
C THR A 566 8.43 31.03 14.55
N ILE A 567 9.49 30.27 14.19
CA ILE A 567 10.08 29.29 15.12
C ILE A 567 10.66 29.97 16.37
N ARG A 568 11.33 31.12 16.19
CA ARG A 568 11.87 31.91 17.32
C ARG A 568 10.77 32.35 18.26
N ASN A 569 9.67 32.92 17.74
CA ASN A 569 8.53 33.37 18.56
C ASN A 569 7.94 32.18 19.38
N LEU A 570 7.81 31.01 18.75
CA LEU A 570 7.35 29.81 19.44
C LEU A 570 8.34 29.33 20.54
N LEU A 571 9.66 29.52 20.36
CA LEU A 571 10.67 29.14 21.33
C LEU A 571 10.79 30.17 22.48
N ASP A 572 10.65 31.47 22.18
CA ASP A 572 10.75 32.58 23.14
C ASP A 572 9.60 32.61 24.14
N GLU A 573 8.47 31.94 23.82
CA GLU A 573 7.37 31.79 24.80
C GLU A 573 7.88 31.14 26.08
N GLU A 574 7.66 31.78 27.21
CA GLU A 574 8.02 31.22 28.52
C GLU A 574 7.30 29.90 28.77
N LYS A 575 8.03 28.96 29.33
CA LYS A 575 7.45 27.69 29.75
C LYS A 575 6.71 27.91 31.07
N PRO A 576 5.35 27.75 31.11
CA PRO A 576 4.58 27.93 32.34
C PRO A 576 4.87 26.78 33.33
N GLN A 577 4.65 27.03 34.61
CA GLN A 577 4.77 25.99 35.65
C GLN A 577 3.83 24.82 35.42
N THR A 578 2.63 25.11 34.91
CA THR A 578 1.65 24.11 34.47
C THR A 578 1.31 24.40 33.03
N PRO A 579 1.40 23.39 32.13
CA PRO A 579 1.09 23.61 30.73
C PRO A 579 -0.30 24.22 30.52
N GLU A 580 -0.39 25.22 29.67
CA GLU A 580 -1.64 25.88 29.31
C GLU A 580 -2.52 24.97 28.45
N LEU A 581 -3.84 25.17 28.55
CA LEU A 581 -4.80 24.30 27.91
C LEU A 581 -5.38 24.95 26.66
N ILE A 582 -5.17 24.31 25.50
CA ILE A 582 -5.82 24.65 24.23
C ILE A 582 -7.18 23.98 24.18
N HIS A 583 -8.20 24.72 23.75
CA HIS A 583 -9.57 24.24 23.57
C HIS A 583 -9.93 24.13 22.09
N LEU A 584 -10.99 23.38 21.79
CA LEU A 584 -11.57 23.32 20.45
C LEU A 584 -12.73 24.32 20.34
N SER A 585 -12.89 24.97 19.17
CA SER A 585 -14.14 25.62 18.87
C SER A 585 -15.29 24.61 18.76
N PRO A 586 -16.55 24.98 18.97
CA PRO A 586 -17.66 24.02 18.85
C PRO A 586 -17.74 23.32 17.49
N GLU A 587 -17.31 23.99 16.42
CA GLU A 587 -17.25 23.44 15.07
C GLU A 587 -16.08 22.49 14.90
N ALA A 588 -14.90 22.82 15.46
CA ALA A 588 -13.74 21.95 15.44
C ALA A 588 -13.98 20.66 16.25
N ASP A 589 -14.68 20.77 17.38
CA ASP A 589 -15.07 19.64 18.22
C ASP A 589 -15.97 18.65 17.44
N LYS A 590 -16.99 19.15 16.74
CA LYS A 590 -17.86 18.33 15.88
C LYS A 590 -17.09 17.63 14.76
N LEU A 591 -16.09 18.30 14.18
CA LEU A 591 -15.24 17.69 13.15
C LEU A 591 -14.39 16.55 13.74
N LEU A 592 -13.84 16.74 14.94
CA LEU A 592 -13.07 15.72 15.64
C LEU A 592 -13.96 14.53 16.04
N GLU A 593 -15.16 14.78 16.55
CA GLU A 593 -16.15 13.75 16.90
C GLU A 593 -16.53 12.90 15.68
N ALA A 594 -16.83 13.54 14.55
CA ALA A 594 -17.16 12.86 13.30
C ALA A 594 -15.97 12.01 12.81
N PHE A 595 -14.75 12.55 12.87
CA PHE A 595 -13.54 11.80 12.51
C PHE A 595 -13.28 10.64 13.45
N ALA A 596 -13.47 10.80 14.75
CA ALA A 596 -13.35 9.73 15.73
C ALA A 596 -14.33 8.57 15.45
N GLY A 597 -15.59 8.90 15.12
CA GLY A 597 -16.60 7.93 14.70
C GLY A 597 -16.20 7.20 13.40
N GLU A 598 -15.64 7.92 12.43
CA GLU A 598 -15.10 7.32 11.19
C GLU A 598 -13.98 6.32 11.51
N VAL A 599 -13.00 6.71 12.31
CA VAL A 599 -11.87 5.83 12.67
C VAL A 599 -12.37 4.60 13.43
N GLU A 600 -13.23 4.78 14.43
CA GLU A 600 -13.77 3.66 15.22
C GLU A 600 -14.51 2.64 14.35
N SER A 601 -15.33 3.12 13.40
CA SER A 601 -16.06 2.23 12.48
C SER A 601 -15.13 1.40 11.58
N LYS A 602 -13.93 1.90 11.31
CA LYS A 602 -12.94 1.26 10.41
C LYS A 602 -11.99 0.30 11.13
N LEU A 603 -11.89 0.36 12.46
CA LEU A 603 -10.93 -0.46 13.22
C LEU A 603 -11.09 -1.97 12.99
N LYS A 604 -12.32 -2.46 12.83
CA LYS A 604 -12.59 -3.88 12.61
C LYS A 604 -12.51 -4.31 11.14
N ASN A 605 -12.52 -3.35 10.21
CA ASN A 605 -12.62 -3.59 8.76
C ASN A 605 -11.39 -3.02 8.04
N GLU A 606 -11.48 -1.77 7.60
CA GLU A 606 -10.47 -1.11 6.74
C GLU A 606 -9.09 -0.98 7.42
N TYR A 607 -9.05 -0.78 8.74
CA TYR A 607 -7.84 -0.63 9.54
C TYR A 607 -7.46 -1.88 10.34
N SER A 608 -8.03 -3.04 9.96
CA SER A 608 -7.73 -4.33 10.61
C SER A 608 -6.27 -4.78 10.47
N ASP A 609 -5.54 -4.21 9.51
CA ASP A 609 -4.10 -4.41 9.32
C ASP A 609 -3.23 -3.56 10.28
N ILE A 610 -3.76 -2.44 10.78
CA ILE A 610 -3.08 -1.47 11.65
C ILE A 610 -3.91 -1.04 12.88
N PRO A 611 -4.63 -1.92 13.57
CA PRO A 611 -5.60 -1.51 14.60
C PRO A 611 -4.96 -0.85 15.81
N ASP A 612 -3.76 -1.24 16.19
CA ASP A 612 -2.95 -0.66 17.27
C ASP A 612 -2.53 0.78 16.96
N TRP A 613 -2.19 1.07 15.70
CA TRP A 613 -1.84 2.39 15.22
C TRP A 613 -3.08 3.28 15.05
N ALA A 614 -4.11 2.77 14.37
CA ALA A 614 -5.33 3.50 14.11
C ALA A 614 -6.07 3.91 15.40
N GLY A 615 -5.98 3.09 16.45
CA GLY A 615 -6.51 3.44 17.78
C GLY A 615 -5.82 4.65 18.44
N LYS A 616 -4.68 5.12 17.91
CA LYS A 616 -3.97 6.32 18.41
C LYS A 616 -4.12 7.53 17.46
N LEU A 617 -4.71 7.32 16.29
CA LEU A 617 -4.78 8.32 15.23
C LEU A 617 -5.55 9.57 15.67
N VAL A 618 -6.69 9.40 16.34
CA VAL A 618 -7.52 10.53 16.78
C VAL A 618 -6.75 11.42 17.76
N GLY A 619 -6.00 10.84 18.70
CA GLY A 619 -5.12 11.59 19.60
C GLY A 619 -3.99 12.31 18.87
N ALA A 620 -3.41 11.71 17.85
CA ALA A 620 -2.38 12.35 17.03
C ALA A 620 -2.96 13.53 16.23
N VAL A 621 -4.15 13.39 15.65
CA VAL A 621 -4.87 14.49 14.95
C VAL A 621 -5.18 15.64 15.90
N LEU A 622 -5.65 15.34 17.12
CA LEU A 622 -5.87 16.34 18.15
C LEU A 622 -4.57 17.11 18.47
N ARG A 623 -3.44 16.42 18.68
CA ARG A 623 -2.13 17.07 18.90
C ARG A 623 -1.72 17.94 17.73
N ILE A 624 -1.85 17.45 16.48
CA ILE A 624 -1.53 18.20 15.26
C ILE A 624 -2.38 19.46 15.15
N SER A 625 -3.68 19.38 15.46
CA SER A 625 -4.55 20.57 15.42
C SER A 625 -4.10 21.66 16.39
N GLY A 626 -3.64 21.28 17.60
CA GLY A 626 -3.04 22.19 18.55
C GLY A 626 -1.74 22.81 18.05
N LEU A 627 -0.87 22.03 17.38
CA LEU A 627 0.35 22.54 16.76
C LEU A 627 0.06 23.53 15.63
N LEU A 628 -0.90 23.24 14.77
CA LEU A 628 -1.35 24.17 13.72
C LEU A 628 -1.93 25.46 14.28
N CYS A 629 -2.70 25.37 15.36
CA CYS A 629 -3.24 26.51 16.07
C CYS A 629 -2.10 27.41 16.60
N ARG A 630 -1.12 26.85 17.29
CA ARG A 630 0.01 27.61 17.82
C ARG A 630 0.87 28.21 16.72
N ALA A 631 1.16 27.45 15.66
CA ALA A 631 1.92 27.94 14.51
C ALA A 631 1.21 29.11 13.80
N ALA A 632 -0.11 29.08 13.66
CA ALA A 632 -0.88 30.15 13.06
C ALA A 632 -0.88 31.44 13.91
N ASN A 633 -0.77 31.30 15.23
CA ASN A 633 -0.78 32.42 16.17
C ASN A 633 0.64 33.02 16.39
N ALA A 634 1.70 32.29 16.07
CA ALA A 634 3.09 32.76 16.19
C ALA A 634 3.52 33.72 15.08
N LYS A 635 2.59 34.27 14.31
CA LYS A 635 2.85 35.14 13.16
C LYS A 635 3.74 36.33 13.52
N CYS A 636 4.46 36.78 12.52
CA CYS A 636 5.30 37.98 12.48
C CYS A 636 4.43 39.26 12.60
N ALA A 637 3.59 39.38 13.62
CA ALA A 637 2.75 40.54 13.83
C ALA A 637 3.12 41.20 15.15
N ASP A 638 3.55 42.44 15.04
CA ASP A 638 3.64 43.38 16.15
C ASP A 638 2.29 43.42 16.88
N PHE A 639 2.28 43.06 18.16
CA PHE A 639 1.16 43.23 19.10
C PHE A 639 -0.15 42.51 18.75
N LEU A 640 -0.30 41.27 19.19
CA LEU A 640 -1.61 40.66 19.37
C LEU A 640 -1.81 40.25 20.83
N ASP A 641 -2.99 40.59 21.31
CA ASP A 641 -3.48 40.19 22.61
C ASP A 641 -3.56 38.66 22.69
N LEU A 642 -2.63 38.07 23.39
CA LEU A 642 -2.48 36.61 23.49
C LEU A 642 -3.62 35.93 24.27
N SER A 643 -4.57 36.75 24.81
CA SER A 643 -5.67 36.28 25.67
C SER A 643 -6.81 35.58 24.91
N GLU A 644 -7.00 35.82 23.61
CA GLU A 644 -8.08 35.18 22.81
C GLU A 644 -7.67 33.90 22.06
N SER A 645 -6.48 33.42 22.20
CA SER A 645 -5.83 32.62 21.15
C SER A 645 -5.68 31.13 21.39
N ALA A 646 -6.22 30.57 22.45
CA ALA A 646 -6.02 29.13 22.73
C ALA A 646 -7.16 28.22 22.21
N MET A 647 -7.73 28.57 21.04
CA MET A 647 -8.86 27.81 20.47
C MET A 647 -8.56 27.36 19.05
N VAL A 648 -8.67 26.05 18.82
CA VAL A 648 -8.51 25.45 17.48
C VAL A 648 -9.70 25.79 16.60
N SER A 649 -9.46 26.35 15.43
CA SER A 649 -10.50 26.67 14.44
C SER A 649 -10.92 25.43 13.63
N PRO A 650 -12.08 25.47 12.94
CA PRO A 650 -12.52 24.42 12.03
C PRO A 650 -11.51 24.14 10.89
N GLU A 651 -10.85 25.18 10.38
CA GLU A 651 -9.86 25.06 9.31
C GLU A 651 -8.62 24.31 9.80
N GLN A 652 -8.13 24.61 11.00
CA GLN A 652 -6.99 23.94 11.61
C GLN A 652 -7.33 22.46 11.90
N MET A 653 -8.54 22.18 12.39
CA MET A 653 -9.00 20.80 12.60
C MET A 653 -9.12 20.04 11.27
N THR A 654 -9.68 20.66 10.24
CA THR A 654 -9.77 20.06 8.89
C THR A 654 -8.39 19.76 8.33
N GLY A 655 -7.43 20.68 8.49
CA GLY A 655 -6.04 20.47 8.11
C GLY A 655 -5.39 19.31 8.88
N ALA A 656 -5.62 19.24 10.19
CA ALA A 656 -5.11 18.15 11.03
C ALA A 656 -5.68 16.78 10.64
N ILE A 657 -6.98 16.71 10.32
CA ILE A 657 -7.63 15.49 9.80
C ILE A 657 -7.04 15.08 8.45
N ALA A 658 -6.79 16.03 7.55
CA ALA A 658 -6.14 15.73 6.26
C ALA A 658 -4.73 15.16 6.45
N ILE A 659 -3.94 15.73 7.38
CA ILE A 659 -2.62 15.21 7.77
C ILE A 659 -2.77 13.81 8.40
N GLY A 660 -3.77 13.59 9.24
CA GLY A 660 -4.06 12.28 9.82
C GLY A 660 -4.34 11.21 8.76
N ARG A 661 -5.14 11.53 7.74
CA ARG A 661 -5.42 10.64 6.61
C ARG A 661 -4.18 10.36 5.77
N TYR A 662 -3.33 11.35 5.55
CA TYR A 662 -2.02 11.16 4.93
C TYR A 662 -1.20 10.12 5.70
N PHE A 663 -1.03 10.30 7.00
CA PHE A 663 -0.25 9.36 7.81
C PHE A 663 -0.90 7.96 7.90
N THR A 664 -2.21 7.85 7.74
CA THR A 664 -2.90 6.55 7.71
C THR A 664 -2.43 5.70 6.53
N GLU A 665 -2.42 6.25 5.31
CA GLU A 665 -1.98 5.52 4.13
C GLU A 665 -0.47 5.18 4.20
N HIS A 666 0.34 6.10 4.71
CA HIS A 666 1.77 5.86 4.92
C HIS A 666 2.04 4.83 6.05
N ALA A 667 1.24 4.82 7.10
CA ALA A 667 1.33 3.79 8.14
C ALA A 667 0.98 2.41 7.57
N ARG A 668 -0.09 2.30 6.78
CA ARG A 668 -0.46 1.04 6.11
C ARG A 668 0.68 0.52 5.22
N ALA A 669 1.32 1.41 4.45
CA ALA A 669 2.49 1.04 3.66
C ALA A 669 3.66 0.60 4.54
N ALA A 670 3.94 1.32 5.64
CA ALA A 670 4.99 0.96 6.59
C ALA A 670 4.70 -0.42 7.23
N TYR A 671 3.48 -0.65 7.70
CA TYR A 671 3.08 -1.92 8.29
C TYR A 671 3.06 -3.06 7.25
N SER A 672 2.76 -2.78 5.98
CA SER A 672 2.85 -3.79 4.90
C SER A 672 4.30 -4.20 4.61
N LEU A 673 5.27 -3.28 4.71
CA LEU A 673 6.70 -3.63 4.66
C LEU A 673 7.11 -4.58 5.80
N MET A 674 6.41 -4.53 6.91
CA MET A 674 6.66 -5.29 8.13
C MET A 674 5.94 -6.63 8.17
N GLY A 675 4.73 -6.67 7.63
CA GLY A 675 3.87 -7.84 7.48
C GLY A 675 3.90 -8.42 6.08
N ALA A 676 4.83 -7.94 5.21
CA ALA A 676 5.05 -8.55 3.92
C ALA A 676 5.23 -10.05 4.14
N ASP A 677 4.21 -10.80 3.71
CA ASP A 677 4.13 -12.24 3.76
C ASP A 677 5.54 -12.79 3.50
N ASP A 678 5.98 -13.76 4.27
CA ASP A 678 7.29 -14.37 4.05
C ASP A 678 7.51 -14.75 2.58
N LEU A 679 6.41 -15.00 1.87
CA LEU A 679 6.38 -15.22 0.44
C LEU A 679 6.85 -14.00 -0.35
N VAL A 680 6.40 -12.78 -0.03
CA VAL A 680 6.82 -11.55 -0.74
C VAL A 680 8.27 -11.22 -0.45
N LYS A 681 8.72 -11.38 0.81
CA LYS A 681 10.13 -11.19 1.19
C LYS A 681 11.05 -12.19 0.45
N GLN A 682 10.64 -13.46 0.43
CA GLN A 682 11.38 -14.52 -0.27
C GLN A 682 11.35 -14.29 -1.78
N SER A 683 10.26 -13.77 -2.34
CA SER A 683 10.16 -13.45 -3.76
C SER A 683 11.08 -12.30 -4.16
N LYS A 684 11.13 -11.23 -3.38
CA LYS A 684 12.08 -10.11 -3.58
C LYS A 684 13.53 -10.60 -3.50
N TYR A 685 13.88 -11.33 -2.45
CA TYR A 685 15.22 -11.90 -2.27
C TYR A 685 15.61 -12.81 -3.45
N THR A 686 14.68 -13.62 -3.93
CA THR A 686 14.92 -14.52 -5.07
C THR A 686 15.08 -13.75 -6.36
N LEU A 687 14.25 -12.72 -6.60
CA LEU A 687 14.35 -11.85 -7.77
C LEU A 687 15.68 -11.10 -7.80
N ASP A 688 16.09 -10.52 -6.68
CA ASP A 688 17.38 -9.82 -6.54
C ASP A 688 18.56 -10.75 -6.84
N ALA A 689 18.48 -12.01 -6.36
CA ALA A 689 19.49 -13.02 -6.65
C ALA A 689 19.51 -13.40 -8.15
N ILE A 690 18.35 -13.50 -8.80
CA ILE A 690 18.24 -13.77 -10.25
C ILE A 690 18.88 -12.64 -11.04
N ILE A 691 18.51 -11.37 -10.75
CA ILE A 691 19.04 -10.19 -11.43
C ILE A 691 20.54 -10.06 -11.20
N LYS A 692 21.02 -10.18 -9.95
CA LYS A 692 22.43 -10.09 -9.60
C LYS A 692 23.30 -11.12 -10.31
N ASN A 693 22.77 -12.30 -10.59
CA ASN A 693 23.49 -13.37 -11.31
C ASN A 693 23.23 -13.32 -12.83
N GLY A 694 22.47 -12.35 -13.35
CA GLY A 694 22.22 -12.20 -14.79
C GLY A 694 21.49 -13.38 -15.43
N LEU A 695 20.63 -14.08 -14.68
CA LEU A 695 19.97 -15.29 -15.17
C LEU A 695 18.85 -14.94 -16.15
N THR A 696 18.93 -15.42 -17.38
CA THR A 696 17.85 -15.30 -18.38
C THR A 696 16.95 -16.53 -18.40
N GLU A 697 17.50 -17.68 -18.01
CA GLU A 697 16.81 -18.97 -17.86
C GLU A 697 17.39 -19.72 -16.67
N PHE A 698 16.56 -20.41 -15.89
CA PHE A 698 17.00 -21.18 -14.74
C PHE A 698 16.01 -22.28 -14.35
N THR A 699 16.46 -23.23 -13.53
CA THR A 699 15.65 -24.28 -12.92
C THR A 699 15.51 -24.04 -11.40
N ARG A 700 14.57 -24.74 -10.74
CA ARG A 700 14.44 -24.71 -9.27
C ARG A 700 15.76 -25.03 -8.54
N ARG A 701 16.60 -25.89 -9.10
CA ARG A 701 17.91 -26.25 -8.51
C ARG A 701 18.89 -25.09 -8.56
N ASP A 702 18.84 -24.28 -9.60
CA ASP A 702 19.72 -23.13 -9.74
C ASP A 702 19.35 -22.07 -8.68
N ILE A 703 18.05 -21.85 -8.44
CA ILE A 703 17.60 -20.96 -7.35
C ILE A 703 18.05 -21.47 -5.99
N MET A 704 17.92 -22.75 -5.70
CA MET A 704 18.41 -23.31 -4.43
C MET A 704 19.93 -23.16 -4.23
N ARG A 705 20.69 -23.08 -5.33
CA ARG A 705 22.14 -22.89 -5.28
C ARG A 705 22.53 -21.44 -5.01
N ILE A 706 21.82 -20.47 -5.60
CA ILE A 706 22.10 -19.03 -5.41
C ILE A 706 21.41 -18.46 -4.17
N CYS A 707 20.24 -18.98 -3.78
CA CYS A 707 19.46 -18.55 -2.62
C CYS A 707 19.63 -19.53 -1.46
N ARG A 708 20.66 -19.32 -0.63
CA ARG A 708 21.02 -20.22 0.49
C ARG A 708 19.97 -20.30 1.62
N SER A 709 18.97 -19.42 1.62
CA SER A 709 17.86 -19.42 2.59
C SER A 709 16.91 -20.60 2.40
N PHE A 710 16.79 -21.16 1.19
CA PHE A 710 15.93 -22.29 0.92
C PHE A 710 16.62 -23.62 1.22
N LYS A 711 16.06 -24.36 2.16
CA LYS A 711 16.57 -25.68 2.55
C LYS A 711 15.87 -26.85 1.84
N LYS A 712 14.65 -26.61 1.32
CA LYS A 712 13.81 -27.63 0.65
C LYS A 712 13.22 -27.07 -0.63
N THR A 713 13.09 -27.92 -1.66
CA THR A 713 12.53 -27.57 -2.97
C THR A 713 11.07 -27.09 -2.87
N GLU A 714 10.33 -27.58 -1.88
CA GLU A 714 8.94 -27.20 -1.62
C GLU A 714 8.79 -25.73 -1.21
N GLN A 715 9.82 -25.13 -0.63
CA GLN A 715 9.84 -23.71 -0.25
C GLN A 715 10.02 -22.77 -1.46
N VAL A 716 10.67 -23.25 -2.52
CA VAL A 716 10.97 -22.44 -3.72
C VAL A 716 9.76 -22.33 -4.63
N GLN A 717 8.93 -23.37 -4.74
CA GLN A 717 7.82 -23.39 -5.69
C GLN A 717 6.78 -22.28 -5.49
N PRO A 718 6.30 -21.98 -4.26
CA PRO A 718 5.38 -20.85 -4.03
C PRO A 718 5.99 -19.50 -4.45
N VAL A 719 7.30 -19.32 -4.22
CA VAL A 719 8.03 -18.11 -4.58
C VAL A 719 8.10 -17.93 -6.09
N LEU A 720 8.42 -19.00 -6.83
CA LEU A 720 8.48 -18.95 -8.30
C LEU A 720 7.09 -18.74 -8.92
N ASN A 721 6.07 -19.35 -8.36
CA ASN A 721 4.69 -19.12 -8.79
C ASN A 721 4.30 -17.65 -8.58
N HIS A 722 4.60 -17.09 -7.41
CA HIS A 722 4.29 -15.68 -7.12
C HIS A 722 5.05 -14.73 -8.05
N LEU A 723 6.32 -15.00 -8.36
CA LEU A 723 7.09 -14.23 -9.34
C LEU A 723 6.54 -14.38 -10.76
N ALA A 724 6.04 -15.54 -11.12
CA ALA A 724 5.39 -15.77 -12.41
C ALA A 724 4.04 -15.06 -12.51
N ASP A 725 3.23 -15.08 -11.43
CA ASP A 725 1.94 -14.38 -11.36
C ASP A 725 2.10 -12.85 -11.51
N LEU A 726 3.23 -12.31 -11.02
CA LEU A 726 3.60 -10.90 -11.16
C LEU A 726 4.28 -10.55 -12.50
N GLY A 727 4.50 -11.53 -13.38
CA GLY A 727 5.10 -11.30 -14.70
C GLY A 727 6.64 -11.15 -14.70
N TYR A 728 7.32 -11.42 -13.58
CA TYR A 728 8.79 -11.44 -13.54
C TYR A 728 9.38 -12.68 -14.22
N LEU A 729 8.64 -13.78 -14.19
CA LEU A 729 9.05 -15.07 -14.73
C LEU A 729 7.96 -15.66 -15.63
N ALA A 730 8.36 -16.53 -16.56
CA ALA A 730 7.44 -17.41 -17.28
C ALA A 730 7.98 -18.85 -17.25
N LEU A 731 7.06 -19.80 -17.18
CA LEU A 731 7.44 -21.22 -17.29
C LEU A 731 7.82 -21.51 -18.74
N LYS A 732 8.99 -22.14 -18.95
CA LYS A 732 9.40 -22.57 -20.29
C LYS A 732 8.68 -23.87 -20.65
N ASP A 733 7.92 -23.87 -21.75
CA ASP A 733 7.33 -25.10 -22.28
C ASP A 733 8.45 -26.04 -22.73
N THR A 734 8.61 -27.16 -22.03
CA THR A 734 9.49 -28.26 -22.45
C THR A 734 8.61 -29.40 -22.92
N GLU A 735 8.73 -29.80 -24.19
CA GLU A 735 8.12 -31.02 -24.69
C GLU A 735 8.48 -32.19 -23.76
N GLN A 736 7.48 -32.86 -23.23
CA GLN A 736 7.72 -34.11 -22.45
C GLN A 736 8.20 -35.19 -23.40
N PRO A 737 9.38 -35.80 -23.14
CA PRO A 737 9.78 -36.99 -23.90
C PRO A 737 8.80 -38.12 -23.61
N VAL A 738 8.23 -38.66 -24.67
CA VAL A 738 7.40 -39.87 -24.63
C VAL A 738 8.30 -41.06 -24.26
N GLY A 739 8.40 -41.36 -22.94
CA GLY A 739 9.16 -42.48 -22.43
C GLY A 739 9.14 -42.56 -20.90
N LYS A 740 9.27 -43.79 -20.33
CA LYS A 740 9.36 -43.99 -18.87
C LYS A 740 10.66 -43.39 -18.32
N GLY A 741 10.68 -42.09 -18.08
CA GLY A 741 11.77 -41.34 -17.47
C GLY A 741 11.27 -40.43 -16.32
N ARG A 742 12.18 -40.08 -15.39
CA ARG A 742 11.93 -39.16 -14.28
C ARG A 742 11.45 -37.81 -14.84
N PRO A 743 10.40 -37.19 -14.30
CA PRO A 743 9.89 -35.90 -14.78
C PRO A 743 11.02 -34.86 -14.85
N ASN A 744 11.13 -34.15 -15.98
CA ASN A 744 12.06 -33.04 -16.11
C ASN A 744 11.76 -31.94 -15.13
N ASN A 745 12.78 -31.35 -14.53
CA ASN A 745 12.61 -30.11 -13.72
C ASN A 745 12.15 -28.98 -14.64
N PRO A 746 11.03 -28.30 -14.32
CA PRO A 746 10.58 -27.17 -15.12
C PRO A 746 11.65 -26.06 -15.13
N ALA A 747 11.92 -25.52 -16.31
CA ALA A 747 12.74 -24.33 -16.49
C ALA A 747 11.88 -23.06 -16.50
N TYR A 748 12.43 -21.95 -16.02
CA TYR A 748 11.80 -20.66 -15.98
C TYR A 748 12.58 -19.65 -16.83
N LEU A 749 11.89 -18.84 -17.60
CA LEU A 749 12.44 -17.71 -18.34
C LEU A 749 12.27 -16.45 -17.52
N VAL A 750 13.26 -15.57 -17.53
CA VAL A 750 13.25 -14.29 -16.84
C VAL A 750 12.79 -13.20 -17.79
N ASN A 751 11.93 -12.29 -17.31
CA ASN A 751 11.44 -11.17 -18.10
C ASN A 751 12.62 -10.27 -18.53
N PRO A 752 12.89 -10.15 -19.85
CA PRO A 752 14.04 -9.39 -20.35
C PRO A 752 13.95 -7.90 -20.09
N LEU A 753 12.75 -7.36 -19.78
CA LEU A 753 12.57 -5.96 -19.42
C LEU A 753 13.27 -5.60 -18.12
N LEU A 754 13.58 -6.56 -17.25
CA LEU A 754 14.32 -6.36 -16.00
C LEU A 754 15.79 -5.95 -16.21
N TYR A 755 16.32 -6.18 -17.39
CA TYR A 755 17.72 -5.90 -17.74
C TYR A 755 17.88 -4.72 -18.70
N ARG A 756 16.79 -4.09 -19.17
CA ARG A 756 16.83 -2.97 -20.12
C ARG A 756 17.32 -1.65 -19.52
N ASP A 757 17.17 -1.47 -18.21
CA ASP A 757 17.60 -0.24 -17.51
C ASP A 757 19.06 -0.31 -16.98
N ALA A 758 19.78 -1.40 -17.30
CA ALA A 758 21.16 -1.62 -16.85
C ALA A 758 22.19 -1.47 -18.01
N ALA A 759 21.77 -1.01 -19.20
CA ALA A 759 22.63 -0.79 -20.36
C ALA A 759 22.78 0.70 -20.69
#